data_25230a4e533fc37cb8af872b8f9370d3
#
_entry.id   25230a4e533fc37cb8af872b8f9370d3
#
_cell.length_a   1.000
_cell.length_b   1.000
_cell.length_c   1.000
_cell.angle_alpha   90.00
_cell.angle_beta   90.00
_cell.angle_gamma   90.00
#
_symmetry.space_group_name_H-M   'P 1'
#
loop_
_entity.id
_entity.type
_entity.pdbx_description
1 polymer ?
#
loop_
_entity_poly.entity_id
_entity_poly.type
_entity_poly.pdbx_seq_one_letter_code
_entity_poly.pdbx_strand_id
1 'polypeptide(L)'
;MKTHRFTKLLCAWFACVGLLSACNDGSIQSSGTPASSSALSFRMDTGGQINAFYRQDKVAAHLLARSSTKPRLLVVFPAGNSGTGLWFDDTAQPVSWSLDSAPSALSDRDRAGRPLYGIGADLSADTDALTIYKGLLSNVRFLRDFNGGAMVPPQIVTQPVVQKASVQWQRDRVDGAVGYALRMSLRDGGNIAPAAGGKLVLRAPAGAHTLRLHVDALSGETPMSPIAHADLLAPAANPDPVSQNVFEFLSFRDKLLAGSWQYDTYFGRDTLISVCMLMPVLQSATIEAGLTSVLGRLSDDGRVAHEEGIGEFALIDNAKNDRPDDPTPTYNYKMIDGDYLLAPIAAAWLIDDARGQSRATAYLAQHGSDGRTNGSRLVVNLLHVTDTAKPFTQQPTVANLIHLQPGQIVGDWRDSTDGLGDGVYPYDVNAVLVPAALRATSALLMRGLLDPYLDAEQRATLVDAANEAAVWEQYAPALFRVDVPAVQAATDVSGYAPTAGVPAGAAPDAPLSFYALSLDEQGAPVSVMNSDGGFALLFGMPPENELQRIVADVTRPFPAGLVTDVGMLVSNPAYASPSLWPKFTSSAYHGTVVWSWQQAMWVIGLDRQLTREDLSGPTRALLTQARLTIWRAISNARDMRTSEMWTWSYTGGHYQADAFGTRSADATEANAAQLWSTTYLAIRDPQLRTGRYWWQASQHMQNDRKR
;
A
#
# COMPACT_ATOMS: atom_id res chain seq x y z
N MET A 1 28.34 62.69 17.28
CA MET A 1 27.55 63.93 17.06
C MET A 1 26.08 63.54 17.14
N LYS A 2 25.48 64.09 18.18
CA LYS A 2 24.07 64.55 18.34
C LYS A 2 22.98 63.48 18.10
N THR A 3 22.37 62.92 19.15
CA THR A 3 21.35 63.51 20.07
C THR A 3 19.97 63.70 19.40
N HIS A 4 18.86 63.26 19.86
CA HIS A 4 18.04 63.36 21.07
C HIS A 4 16.66 62.77 20.69
N ARG A 5 15.73 62.33 21.43
CA ARG A 5 15.25 62.31 22.82
C ARG A 5 13.77 61.84 22.76
N PHE A 6 13.39 60.99 23.68
CA PHE A 6 12.28 61.07 24.65
C PHE A 6 10.85 61.41 24.15
N THR A 7 9.84 60.65 24.57
CA THR A 7 9.06 60.97 25.80
C THR A 7 8.10 59.83 26.14
N LYS A 8 8.08 59.51 27.41
CA LYS A 8 7.23 58.82 28.35
C LYS A 8 5.84 59.50 28.51
N LEU A 9 4.84 58.71 29.01
CA LEU A 9 3.97 58.98 30.16
C LEU A 9 2.86 57.94 30.17
N LEU A 10 2.64 57.20 31.15
CA LEU A 10 2.26 57.16 32.58
C LEU A 10 0.78 56.80 32.84
N CYS A 11 0.60 55.70 33.53
CA CYS A 11 -0.26 55.35 34.65
C CYS A 11 -1.75 55.76 34.74
N ALA A 12 -2.59 54.81 35.13
CA ALA A 12 -3.29 54.90 36.41
C ALA A 12 -3.96 53.59 36.81
N TRP A 13 -3.73 53.22 38.02
CA TRP A 13 -4.32 52.26 38.91
C TRP A 13 -5.82 52.51 39.18
N PHE A 14 -6.61 51.43 39.43
CA PHE A 14 -7.51 51.40 40.62
C PHE A 14 -7.78 49.95 41.00
N ALA A 15 -7.49 49.65 42.26
CA ALA A 15 -7.85 48.45 43.01
C ALA A 15 -9.10 48.72 43.88
N CYS A 16 -9.92 47.68 44.09
CA CYS A 16 -10.76 47.47 45.31
C CYS A 16 -11.28 46.02 45.23
N VAL A 17 -10.82 45.14 46.04
CA VAL A 17 -11.16 44.61 47.38
C VAL A 17 -12.67 44.30 47.55
N GLY A 18 -12.94 43.00 47.72
CA GLY A 18 -13.87 42.63 48.78
C GLY A 18 -14.88 41.51 48.52
N LEU A 19 -14.65 40.41 49.18
CA LEU A 19 -15.56 39.58 50.01
C LEU A 19 -16.21 38.31 49.37
N LEU A 20 -15.84 37.25 50.01
CA LEU A 20 -16.40 35.90 50.17
C LEU A 20 -17.94 35.78 50.17
N SER A 21 -18.47 34.75 49.49
CA SER A 21 -19.21 33.66 50.16
C SER A 21 -19.85 32.66 49.19
N ALA A 22 -19.69 31.40 49.58
CA ALA A 22 -20.63 30.28 49.47
C ALA A 22 -20.79 29.52 48.19
N CYS A 23 -20.43 28.23 48.31
CA CYS A 23 -20.76 27.05 47.53
C CYS A 23 -22.11 27.08 46.83
N ASN A 24 -22.08 26.68 45.55
CA ASN A 24 -23.14 25.78 45.04
C ASN A 24 -22.58 24.94 43.92
N ASP A 25 -22.69 23.61 44.08
CA ASP A 25 -22.44 22.60 43.05
C ASP A 25 -23.40 22.85 41.89
N GLY A 26 -22.81 23.11 40.72
CA GLY A 26 -23.54 23.20 39.47
C GLY A 26 -22.62 22.65 38.37
N SER A 27 -22.73 21.36 38.08
CA SER A 27 -22.13 20.73 36.90
C SER A 27 -22.63 21.42 35.63
N ILE A 28 -21.82 22.31 35.07
CA ILE A 28 -22.03 22.81 33.70
C ILE A 28 -21.52 21.72 32.76
N GLN A 29 -22.43 20.88 32.32
CA GLN A 29 -22.22 20.13 31.09
C GLN A 29 -22.12 21.15 29.94
N SER A 30 -20.91 21.45 29.52
CA SER A 30 -20.68 22.06 28.20
C SER A 30 -21.02 21.02 27.13
N SER A 31 -22.26 21.06 26.65
CA SER A 31 -22.60 20.44 25.37
C SER A 31 -21.94 21.24 24.25
N GLY A 32 -20.63 21.09 24.13
CA GLY A 32 -19.91 21.49 22.93
C GLY A 32 -20.30 20.50 21.83
N THR A 33 -21.13 20.95 20.89
CA THR A 33 -21.26 20.27 19.60
C THR A 33 -19.84 20.14 19.05
N PRO A 34 -19.34 18.92 18.74
CA PRO A 34 -18.03 18.79 18.12
C PRO A 34 -18.04 19.63 16.84
N ALA A 35 -17.06 20.51 16.69
CA ALA A 35 -16.87 21.27 15.47
C ALA A 35 -16.79 20.25 14.32
N SER A 36 -17.64 20.40 13.30
CA SER A 36 -17.60 19.53 12.13
C SER A 36 -16.20 19.61 11.54
N SER A 37 -15.55 18.46 11.35
CA SER A 37 -14.24 18.39 10.69
C SER A 37 -14.36 18.99 9.28
N SER A 38 -13.36 19.72 8.83
CA SER A 38 -13.31 20.19 7.45
C SER A 38 -13.34 18.95 6.52
N ALA A 39 -14.17 19.00 5.47
CA ALA A 39 -14.26 17.91 4.52
C ALA A 39 -12.91 17.73 3.78
N LEU A 40 -12.40 16.51 3.73
CA LEU A 40 -11.35 16.12 2.79
C LEU A 40 -12.02 15.76 1.47
N SER A 41 -11.73 16.53 0.42
CA SER A 41 -12.26 16.29 -0.93
C SER A 41 -11.18 16.58 -1.96
N PHE A 42 -10.85 15.58 -2.78
CA PHE A 42 -9.86 15.72 -3.86
C PHE A 42 -10.16 14.76 -5.01
N ARG A 43 -9.55 15.03 -6.15
CA ARG A 43 -9.72 14.26 -7.37
C ARG A 43 -8.36 13.93 -8.00
N MET A 44 -8.27 12.73 -8.58
CA MET A 44 -7.12 12.24 -9.32
C MET A 44 -7.62 11.54 -10.60
N ASP A 45 -7.15 11.98 -11.76
CA ASP A 45 -7.51 11.38 -13.03
C ASP A 45 -6.32 10.59 -13.57
N THR A 46 -6.53 9.32 -13.85
CA THR A 46 -5.46 8.43 -14.32
C THR A 46 -6.00 7.46 -15.36
N GLY A 47 -5.39 7.39 -16.55
CA GLY A 47 -5.70 6.37 -17.55
C GLY A 47 -7.16 6.35 -18.03
N GLY A 48 -7.80 7.52 -18.15
CA GLY A 48 -9.21 7.62 -18.52
C GLY A 48 -10.18 7.33 -17.37
N GLN A 49 -9.67 7.30 -16.13
CA GLN A 49 -10.48 7.12 -14.92
C GLN A 49 -10.54 8.43 -14.14
N ILE A 50 -11.75 8.81 -13.73
CA ILE A 50 -11.98 9.82 -12.70
C ILE A 50 -11.99 9.11 -11.37
N ASN A 51 -11.14 9.54 -10.44
CA ASN A 51 -11.11 9.07 -9.06
C ASN A 51 -11.38 10.26 -8.14
N ALA A 52 -12.57 10.32 -7.53
CA ALA A 52 -12.96 11.37 -6.61
C ALA A 52 -13.12 10.81 -5.19
N PHE A 53 -12.38 11.38 -4.26
CA PHE A 53 -12.33 10.97 -2.86
C PHE A 53 -13.06 11.99 -2.00
N TYR A 54 -13.84 11.51 -1.06
CA TYR A 54 -14.56 12.33 -0.11
C TYR A 54 -14.52 11.72 1.29
N ARG A 55 -14.19 12.52 2.32
CA ARG A 55 -14.28 12.11 3.73
C ARG A 55 -14.71 13.27 4.60
N GLN A 56 -15.78 13.06 5.36
CA GLN A 56 -16.25 13.96 6.40
C GLN A 56 -17.07 13.19 7.43
N ASP A 57 -16.77 13.35 8.70
CA ASP A 57 -17.47 12.73 9.84
C ASP A 57 -17.63 11.20 9.65
N LYS A 58 -18.86 10.72 9.43
CA LYS A 58 -19.20 9.31 9.24
C LYS A 58 -19.09 8.82 7.80
N VAL A 59 -18.82 9.72 6.87
CA VAL A 59 -18.75 9.42 5.44
C VAL A 59 -17.31 9.37 5.01
N ALA A 60 -16.90 8.24 4.42
CA ALA A 60 -15.69 8.12 3.63
C ALA A 60 -16.03 7.31 2.38
N ALA A 61 -15.74 7.84 1.20
CA ALA A 61 -16.09 7.21 -0.06
C ALA A 61 -15.10 7.57 -1.18
N HIS A 62 -14.87 6.62 -2.09
CA HIS A 62 -14.17 6.81 -3.34
C HIS A 62 -15.12 6.53 -4.49
N LEU A 63 -15.38 7.53 -5.34
CA LEU A 63 -16.12 7.43 -6.57
C LEU A 63 -15.13 7.24 -7.74
N LEU A 64 -15.35 6.18 -8.53
CA LEU A 64 -14.59 5.91 -9.75
C LEU A 64 -15.52 5.86 -10.94
N ALA A 65 -15.22 6.64 -11.99
CA ALA A 65 -15.88 6.56 -13.29
C ALA A 65 -14.84 6.25 -14.38
N ARG A 66 -14.97 5.10 -15.04
CA ARG A 66 -14.04 4.66 -16.10
C ARG A 66 -14.56 5.09 -17.47
N SER A 67 -13.79 5.93 -18.15
CA SER A 67 -13.96 6.32 -19.54
C SER A 67 -13.30 5.28 -20.45
N SER A 68 -14.10 4.56 -21.25
CA SER A 68 -13.62 3.53 -22.18
C SER A 68 -14.77 3.00 -23.04
N THR A 69 -14.50 2.00 -23.89
CA THR A 69 -15.51 1.20 -24.56
C THR A 69 -16.24 0.22 -23.61
N LYS A 70 -15.72 0.03 -22.39
CA LYS A 70 -16.34 -0.75 -21.30
C LYS A 70 -16.55 0.18 -20.09
N PRO A 71 -17.49 1.14 -20.17
CA PRO A 71 -17.68 2.12 -19.12
C PRO A 71 -18.21 1.47 -17.84
N ARG A 72 -17.84 2.02 -16.70
CA ARG A 72 -18.38 1.62 -15.39
C ARG A 72 -18.32 2.77 -14.39
N LEU A 73 -19.14 2.66 -13.37
CA LEU A 73 -19.21 3.59 -12.26
C LEU A 73 -19.22 2.81 -10.95
N LEU A 74 -18.30 3.10 -10.07
CA LEU A 74 -18.17 2.47 -8.76
C LEU A 74 -18.17 3.54 -7.67
N VAL A 75 -18.76 3.22 -6.51
CA VAL A 75 -18.55 3.97 -5.27
C VAL A 75 -18.24 2.96 -4.18
N VAL A 76 -17.07 3.09 -3.56
CA VAL A 76 -16.61 2.19 -2.51
C VAL A 76 -16.43 2.95 -1.20
N PHE A 77 -16.57 2.22 -0.09
CA PHE A 77 -16.55 2.73 1.26
C PHE A 77 -15.60 1.89 2.11
N PRO A 78 -14.66 2.51 2.85
CA PRO A 78 -13.83 1.82 3.84
C PRO A 78 -14.65 1.07 4.90
N ALA A 79 -15.84 1.62 5.25
CA ALA A 79 -16.77 0.99 6.16
C ALA A 79 -17.20 -0.40 5.63
N GLY A 80 -16.88 -1.46 6.36
CA GLY A 80 -17.18 -2.84 5.98
C GLY A 80 -16.50 -3.31 4.69
N ASN A 81 -15.53 -2.56 4.14
CA ASN A 81 -14.97 -2.77 2.80
C ASN A 81 -16.10 -2.95 1.78
N SER A 82 -17.07 -2.02 1.78
CA SER A 82 -18.32 -2.14 1.03
C SER A 82 -18.32 -1.25 -0.20
N GLY A 83 -19.24 -1.53 -1.14
CA GLY A 83 -19.33 -0.73 -2.35
C GLY A 83 -20.59 -0.99 -3.17
N THR A 84 -20.79 -0.11 -4.14
CA THR A 84 -21.83 -0.19 -5.16
C THR A 84 -21.22 0.00 -6.53
N GLY A 85 -21.71 -0.72 -7.54
CA GLY A 85 -21.18 -0.60 -8.88
C GLY A 85 -22.25 -0.76 -9.98
N LEU A 86 -22.04 -0.03 -11.06
CA LEU A 86 -22.77 -0.14 -12.32
C LEU A 86 -21.80 -0.47 -13.44
N TRP A 87 -22.06 -1.55 -14.14
CA TRP A 87 -21.35 -1.96 -15.35
C TRP A 87 -22.28 -1.79 -16.55
N PHE A 88 -21.75 -1.20 -17.61
CA PHE A 88 -22.47 -0.93 -18.84
C PHE A 88 -22.03 -1.88 -19.95
N ASP A 89 -22.92 -2.13 -20.91
CA ASP A 89 -22.59 -2.89 -22.12
C ASP A 89 -21.42 -2.22 -22.88
N ASP A 90 -20.68 -3.01 -23.63
CA ASP A 90 -19.61 -2.51 -24.49
C ASP A 90 -20.20 -1.54 -25.53
N THR A 91 -19.49 -0.44 -25.74
CA THR A 91 -19.87 0.62 -26.68
C THR A 91 -18.96 0.60 -27.91
N ALA A 92 -19.50 1.00 -29.08
CA ALA A 92 -18.73 1.03 -30.33
C ALA A 92 -17.61 2.10 -30.33
N GLN A 93 -17.78 3.16 -29.54
CA GLN A 93 -16.81 4.23 -29.32
C GLN A 93 -16.59 4.38 -27.83
N PRO A 94 -15.39 4.78 -27.38
CA PRO A 94 -15.16 5.09 -25.99
C PRO A 94 -16.13 6.14 -25.48
N VAL A 95 -16.71 5.92 -24.29
CA VAL A 95 -17.53 6.88 -23.58
C VAL A 95 -16.64 7.62 -22.59
N SER A 96 -16.67 8.96 -22.60
CA SER A 96 -15.95 9.80 -21.66
C SER A 96 -16.87 10.29 -20.56
N TRP A 97 -16.44 10.08 -19.32
CA TRP A 97 -17.13 10.61 -18.14
C TRP A 97 -16.59 11.99 -17.77
N SER A 98 -17.48 12.83 -17.26
CA SER A 98 -17.16 14.07 -16.55
C SER A 98 -17.83 14.06 -15.19
N LEU A 99 -17.14 14.58 -14.18
CA LEU A 99 -17.71 14.84 -12.87
C LEU A 99 -18.12 16.32 -12.84
N ASP A 100 -19.42 16.59 -12.78
CA ASP A 100 -19.98 17.94 -12.91
C ASP A 100 -19.85 18.74 -11.59
N SER A 101 -19.79 18.04 -10.45
CA SER A 101 -19.54 18.62 -9.14
C SER A 101 -18.78 17.64 -8.24
N ALA A 102 -17.99 18.13 -7.28
CA ALA A 102 -17.37 17.29 -6.28
C ALA A 102 -18.45 16.48 -5.51
N PRO A 103 -18.16 15.22 -5.13
CA PRO A 103 -19.06 14.45 -4.29
C PRO A 103 -19.39 15.18 -3.00
N SER A 104 -20.59 15.01 -2.49
CA SER A 104 -21.06 15.58 -1.23
C SER A 104 -21.60 14.50 -0.30
N ALA A 105 -21.45 14.71 1.02
CA ALA A 105 -21.97 13.78 2.01
C ALA A 105 -23.49 13.62 1.91
N LEU A 106 -23.93 12.39 2.03
CA LEU A 106 -25.34 12.02 2.08
C LEU A 106 -25.60 11.12 3.29
N SER A 107 -26.68 11.43 4.01
CA SER A 107 -27.19 10.58 5.09
C SER A 107 -28.66 10.29 4.81
N ASP A 108 -29.05 9.05 4.91
CA ASP A 108 -30.43 8.59 4.67
C ASP A 108 -30.79 7.44 5.62
N ARG A 109 -31.96 6.90 5.44
CA ARG A 109 -32.45 5.74 6.19
C ARG A 109 -32.99 4.69 5.22
N ASP A 110 -32.79 3.43 5.56
CA ASP A 110 -33.41 2.32 4.86
C ASP A 110 -34.92 2.24 5.16
N ARG A 111 -35.60 1.25 4.56
CA ARG A 111 -37.03 1.04 4.75
C ARG A 111 -37.44 0.73 6.21
N ALA A 112 -36.51 0.24 7.01
CA ALA A 112 -36.70 -0.05 8.44
C ALA A 112 -36.31 1.15 9.34
N GLY A 113 -35.93 2.29 8.78
CA GLY A 113 -35.52 3.47 9.50
C GLY A 113 -34.07 3.45 10.02
N ARG A 114 -33.27 2.46 9.61
CA ARG A 114 -31.86 2.30 10.01
C ARG A 114 -30.96 3.23 9.18
N PRO A 115 -29.87 3.80 9.76
CA PRO A 115 -29.06 4.82 9.11
C PRO A 115 -28.22 4.26 7.96
N LEU A 116 -28.12 5.04 6.88
CA LEU A 116 -27.23 4.84 5.74
C LEU A 116 -26.38 6.09 5.55
N TYR A 117 -25.09 5.92 5.23
CA TYR A 117 -24.13 6.99 5.00
C TYR A 117 -23.45 6.80 3.65
N GLY A 118 -23.20 7.89 2.93
CA GLY A 118 -22.55 7.81 1.64
C GLY A 118 -22.39 9.16 0.97
N ILE A 119 -22.39 9.15 -0.36
CA ILE A 119 -22.20 10.36 -1.18
C ILE A 119 -23.22 10.45 -2.28
N GLY A 120 -23.55 11.71 -2.66
CA GLY A 120 -24.23 12.07 -3.90
C GLY A 120 -23.28 12.78 -4.85
N ALA A 121 -23.39 12.52 -6.16
CA ALA A 121 -22.56 13.13 -7.19
C ALA A 121 -23.34 13.33 -8.49
N ASP A 122 -23.01 14.41 -9.22
CA ASP A 122 -23.51 14.67 -10.58
C ASP A 122 -22.41 14.33 -11.59
N LEU A 123 -22.75 13.54 -12.61
CA LEU A 123 -21.86 13.10 -13.67
C LEU A 123 -22.50 13.31 -15.05
N SER A 124 -21.66 13.50 -16.05
CA SER A 124 -22.04 13.51 -17.46
C SER A 124 -21.28 12.45 -18.24
N ALA A 125 -21.93 11.81 -19.21
CA ALA A 125 -21.30 10.92 -20.19
C ALA A 125 -21.55 11.47 -21.61
N ASP A 126 -20.53 11.48 -22.46
CA ASP A 126 -20.58 12.03 -23.84
C ASP A 126 -21.29 11.08 -24.82
N THR A 127 -22.45 10.59 -24.45
CA THR A 127 -23.29 9.69 -25.26
C THR A 127 -24.78 9.97 -25.01
N ASP A 128 -25.61 9.69 -25.97
CA ASP A 128 -27.05 9.81 -25.84
C ASP A 128 -27.71 8.58 -25.20
N ALA A 129 -27.00 7.45 -25.12
CA ALA A 129 -27.52 6.22 -24.51
C ALA A 129 -26.43 5.36 -23.88
N LEU A 130 -26.76 4.71 -22.76
CA LEU A 130 -25.97 3.66 -22.10
C LEU A 130 -26.91 2.53 -21.67
N THR A 131 -26.39 1.30 -21.71
CA THR A 131 -27.13 0.13 -21.23
C THR A 131 -26.45 -0.46 -20.01
N ILE A 132 -27.08 -0.40 -18.85
CA ILE A 132 -26.63 -1.08 -17.64
C ILE A 132 -26.94 -2.58 -17.79
N TYR A 133 -25.92 -3.44 -17.75
CA TYR A 133 -26.14 -4.88 -17.70
C TYR A 133 -26.01 -5.46 -16.28
N LYS A 134 -25.36 -4.74 -15.37
CA LYS A 134 -25.22 -5.17 -13.97
C LYS A 134 -25.18 -3.99 -13.01
N GLY A 135 -26.01 -4.06 -11.97
CA GLY A 135 -25.87 -3.31 -10.73
C GLY A 135 -25.53 -4.27 -9.61
N LEU A 136 -24.50 -3.96 -8.80
CA LEU A 136 -24.03 -4.80 -7.71
C LEU A 136 -23.78 -3.95 -6.48
N LEU A 137 -24.27 -4.42 -5.33
CA LEU A 137 -24.13 -3.76 -4.04
C LEU A 137 -23.66 -4.82 -3.04
N SER A 138 -22.44 -4.73 -2.51
CA SER A 138 -21.89 -5.70 -1.56
C SER A 138 -20.52 -5.27 -1.07
N ASN A 139 -19.72 -6.21 -0.58
CA ASN A 139 -18.31 -6.03 -0.26
C ASN A 139 -17.48 -5.81 -1.55
N VAL A 140 -16.45 -4.99 -1.47
CA VAL A 140 -15.53 -4.65 -2.57
C VAL A 140 -14.91 -5.89 -3.21
N ARG A 141 -14.62 -6.96 -2.45
CA ARG A 141 -14.07 -8.20 -3.03
C ARG A 141 -14.98 -8.80 -4.09
N PHE A 142 -16.30 -8.82 -3.86
CA PHE A 142 -17.26 -9.32 -4.87
C PHE A 142 -17.36 -8.39 -6.08
N LEU A 143 -17.21 -7.07 -5.89
CA LEU A 143 -17.16 -6.12 -6.98
C LEU A 143 -15.88 -6.34 -7.83
N ARG A 144 -14.73 -6.53 -7.17
CA ARG A 144 -13.44 -6.81 -7.81
C ARG A 144 -13.48 -8.12 -8.57
N ASP A 145 -13.95 -9.19 -7.94
CA ASP A 145 -14.03 -10.52 -8.55
C ASP A 145 -14.98 -10.52 -9.76
N PHE A 146 -16.12 -9.85 -9.65
CA PHE A 146 -17.04 -9.66 -10.79
C PHE A 146 -16.39 -8.87 -11.93
N ASN A 147 -15.65 -7.81 -11.62
CA ASN A 147 -14.90 -7.04 -12.61
C ASN A 147 -13.83 -7.90 -13.31
N GLY A 148 -13.24 -8.87 -12.61
CA GLY A 148 -12.34 -9.89 -13.15
C GLY A 148 -13.01 -11.08 -13.85
N GLY A 149 -14.35 -11.05 -14.01
CA GLY A 149 -15.13 -12.08 -14.73
C GLY A 149 -15.68 -13.21 -13.86
N ALA A 150 -15.55 -13.14 -12.53
CA ALA A 150 -16.14 -14.13 -11.65
C ALA A 150 -17.67 -14.00 -11.54
N MET A 151 -18.34 -15.10 -11.22
CA MET A 151 -19.78 -15.09 -10.97
C MET A 151 -20.12 -14.44 -9.63
N VAL A 152 -21.21 -13.67 -9.62
CA VAL A 152 -21.75 -13.05 -8.40
C VAL A 152 -22.42 -14.12 -7.53
N PRO A 153 -22.14 -14.18 -6.21
CA PRO A 153 -22.90 -15.02 -5.30
C PRO A 153 -24.40 -14.75 -5.38
N PRO A 154 -25.26 -15.78 -5.47
CA PRO A 154 -26.70 -15.57 -5.63
C PRO A 154 -27.33 -14.72 -4.51
N GLN A 155 -26.79 -14.79 -3.30
CA GLN A 155 -27.30 -14.10 -2.11
C GLN A 155 -27.23 -12.57 -2.21
N ILE A 156 -26.32 -12.03 -3.03
CA ILE A 156 -26.13 -10.58 -3.19
C ILE A 156 -26.74 -10.01 -4.48
N VAL A 157 -27.42 -10.84 -5.26
CA VAL A 157 -28.11 -10.39 -6.47
C VAL A 157 -29.32 -9.55 -6.10
N THR A 158 -29.39 -8.32 -6.64
CA THR A 158 -30.43 -7.35 -6.32
C THR A 158 -31.14 -6.90 -7.59
N GLN A 159 -32.48 -6.90 -7.57
CA GLN A 159 -33.30 -6.40 -8.69
C GLN A 159 -33.53 -4.90 -8.55
N PRO A 160 -33.41 -4.13 -9.64
CA PRO A 160 -33.72 -2.70 -9.62
C PRO A 160 -35.19 -2.42 -9.55
N VAL A 161 -35.56 -1.29 -8.90
CA VAL A 161 -36.86 -0.65 -9.02
C VAL A 161 -36.72 0.51 -10.00
N VAL A 162 -37.45 0.42 -11.13
CA VAL A 162 -37.32 1.39 -12.23
C VAL A 162 -38.51 2.33 -12.22
N GLN A 163 -38.27 3.63 -12.36
CA GLN A 163 -39.24 4.70 -12.62
C GLN A 163 -38.82 5.39 -13.92
N LYS A 164 -39.69 6.28 -14.45
CA LYS A 164 -39.47 6.89 -15.78
C LYS A 164 -38.07 7.47 -15.99
N ALA A 165 -37.52 8.18 -15.02
CA ALA A 165 -36.23 8.86 -15.12
C ALA A 165 -35.27 8.48 -13.99
N SER A 166 -35.59 7.46 -13.19
CA SER A 166 -34.74 7.02 -12.08
C SER A 166 -34.82 5.51 -11.91
N VAL A 167 -33.75 4.98 -11.30
CA VAL A 167 -33.62 3.57 -10.91
C VAL A 167 -32.96 3.46 -9.57
N GLN A 168 -33.38 2.49 -8.77
CA GLN A 168 -32.85 2.24 -7.45
C GLN A 168 -32.60 0.74 -7.24
N TRP A 169 -31.42 0.41 -6.67
CA TRP A 169 -31.11 -0.87 -6.04
C TRP A 169 -31.00 -0.65 -4.56
N GLN A 170 -31.60 -1.51 -3.77
CA GLN A 170 -31.51 -1.49 -2.31
C GLN A 170 -31.71 -2.89 -1.78
N ARG A 171 -30.87 -3.30 -0.85
CA ARG A 171 -30.97 -4.58 -0.13
C ARG A 171 -30.37 -4.49 1.26
N ASP A 172 -30.81 -5.36 2.14
CA ASP A 172 -30.13 -5.62 3.41
C ASP A 172 -28.89 -6.50 3.18
N ARG A 173 -27.97 -6.53 4.14
CA ARG A 173 -26.89 -7.52 4.19
C ARG A 173 -27.48 -8.93 4.29
N VAL A 174 -26.68 -9.94 3.97
CA VAL A 174 -27.14 -11.35 4.00
C VAL A 174 -27.58 -11.84 5.38
N ASP A 175 -27.08 -11.22 6.47
CA ASP A 175 -27.48 -11.44 7.85
C ASP A 175 -28.70 -10.62 8.32
N GLY A 176 -29.32 -9.86 7.42
CA GLY A 176 -30.44 -8.96 7.74
C GLY A 176 -30.06 -7.64 8.40
N ALA A 177 -28.75 -7.39 8.61
CA ALA A 177 -28.28 -6.07 9.07
C ALA A 177 -28.52 -4.99 8.00
N VAL A 178 -28.26 -3.72 8.36
CA VAL A 178 -28.33 -2.60 7.41
C VAL A 178 -27.40 -2.88 6.25
N GLY A 179 -27.91 -2.77 5.02
CA GLY A 179 -27.17 -3.08 3.82
C GLY A 179 -26.81 -1.85 3.01
N TYR A 180 -27.18 -1.84 1.74
CA TYR A 180 -26.65 -0.87 0.77
C TYR A 180 -27.76 -0.31 -0.11
N ALA A 181 -27.58 0.93 -0.59
CA ALA A 181 -28.46 1.54 -1.58
C ALA A 181 -27.66 2.24 -2.67
N LEU A 182 -28.12 2.10 -3.91
CA LEU A 182 -27.62 2.82 -5.08
C LEU A 182 -28.82 3.39 -5.82
N ARG A 183 -28.84 4.69 -6.04
CA ARG A 183 -29.89 5.40 -6.78
C ARG A 183 -29.25 6.14 -7.92
N MET A 184 -29.92 6.16 -9.07
CA MET A 184 -29.49 6.95 -10.22
C MET A 184 -30.69 7.61 -10.83
N SER A 185 -30.57 8.88 -11.23
CA SER A 185 -31.60 9.64 -11.94
C SER A 185 -31.00 10.43 -13.10
N LEU A 186 -31.76 10.58 -14.17
CA LEU A 186 -31.43 11.46 -15.29
C LEU A 186 -31.80 12.90 -14.93
N ARG A 187 -30.86 13.84 -15.04
CA ARG A 187 -31.01 15.24 -14.57
C ARG A 187 -31.84 16.10 -15.52
N ASP A 188 -31.65 15.95 -16.82
CA ASP A 188 -32.26 16.82 -17.84
C ASP A 188 -33.52 16.20 -18.50
N GLY A 189 -34.13 15.23 -17.82
CA GLY A 189 -35.19 14.41 -18.40
C GLY A 189 -34.57 13.18 -19.11
N GLY A 190 -35.30 12.63 -20.08
CA GLY A 190 -34.92 11.37 -20.70
C GLY A 190 -35.71 10.19 -20.15
N ASN A 191 -35.21 8.97 -20.37
CA ASN A 191 -35.95 7.75 -20.02
C ASN A 191 -35.03 6.61 -19.62
N ILE A 192 -35.44 5.85 -18.62
CA ILE A 192 -34.84 4.57 -18.23
C ILE A 192 -35.87 3.48 -18.52
N ALA A 193 -35.50 2.54 -19.39
CA ALA A 193 -36.42 1.47 -19.82
C ALA A 193 -35.78 0.08 -19.62
N PRO A 194 -36.56 -0.90 -19.13
CA PRO A 194 -36.12 -2.29 -19.13
C PRO A 194 -35.85 -2.80 -20.55
N ALA A 195 -34.84 -3.65 -20.69
CA ALA A 195 -34.46 -4.35 -21.90
C ALA A 195 -34.28 -5.86 -21.67
N ALA A 196 -34.06 -6.61 -22.72
CA ALA A 196 -33.88 -8.05 -22.67
C ALA A 196 -32.74 -8.43 -21.72
N GLY A 197 -32.86 -9.57 -21.04
CA GLY A 197 -31.84 -10.08 -20.12
C GLY A 197 -31.72 -9.31 -18.79
N GLY A 198 -32.76 -8.54 -18.41
CA GLY A 198 -32.75 -7.76 -17.16
C GLY A 198 -31.91 -6.49 -17.22
N LYS A 199 -31.50 -6.08 -18.40
CA LYS A 199 -30.72 -4.85 -18.64
C LYS A 199 -31.61 -3.61 -18.56
N LEU A 200 -30.99 -2.43 -18.39
CA LEU A 200 -31.65 -1.15 -18.35
C LEU A 200 -31.02 -0.19 -19.38
N VAL A 201 -31.80 0.35 -20.27
CA VAL A 201 -31.35 1.34 -21.25
C VAL A 201 -31.65 2.74 -20.73
N LEU A 202 -30.60 3.53 -20.56
CA LEU A 202 -30.63 4.96 -20.27
C LEU A 202 -30.64 5.71 -21.60
N ARG A 203 -31.56 6.69 -21.77
CA ARG A 203 -31.54 7.55 -22.94
C ARG A 203 -31.69 9.02 -22.55
N ALA A 204 -30.84 9.84 -23.11
CA ALA A 204 -30.94 11.29 -23.02
C ALA A 204 -32.25 11.80 -23.68
N PRO A 205 -32.67 13.03 -23.39
CA PRO A 205 -33.78 13.68 -24.12
C PRO A 205 -33.49 13.72 -25.62
N ALA A 206 -34.56 13.74 -26.43
CA ALA A 206 -34.42 13.81 -27.88
C ALA A 206 -33.55 15.03 -28.31
N GLY A 207 -32.50 14.77 -29.12
CA GLY A 207 -31.56 15.76 -29.60
C GLY A 207 -30.41 16.09 -28.65
N ALA A 208 -30.40 15.54 -27.47
CA ALA A 208 -29.21 15.65 -26.59
C ALA A 208 -28.19 14.55 -26.92
N HIS A 209 -26.90 14.88 -26.87
CA HIS A 209 -25.80 13.97 -27.11
C HIS A 209 -25.00 13.64 -25.81
N THR A 210 -25.56 14.01 -24.67
CA THR A 210 -24.92 13.84 -23.35
C THR A 210 -25.98 13.30 -22.35
N LEU A 211 -25.65 12.23 -21.68
CA LEU A 211 -26.37 11.74 -20.50
C LEU A 211 -25.89 12.49 -19.28
N ARG A 212 -26.79 13.14 -18.54
CA ARG A 212 -26.50 13.75 -17.24
C ARG A 212 -27.20 12.98 -16.14
N LEU A 213 -26.39 12.54 -15.18
CA LEU A 213 -26.80 11.61 -14.13
C LEU A 213 -26.57 12.25 -12.76
N HIS A 214 -27.51 11.99 -11.85
CA HIS A 214 -27.26 12.11 -10.42
C HIS A 214 -27.18 10.70 -9.84
N VAL A 215 -26.18 10.44 -9.01
CA VAL A 215 -25.95 9.13 -8.38
C VAL A 215 -25.78 9.31 -6.88
N ASP A 216 -26.62 8.60 -6.11
CA ASP A 216 -26.48 8.43 -4.65
C ASP A 216 -26.02 7.01 -4.37
N ALA A 217 -24.93 6.88 -3.65
CA ALA A 217 -24.40 5.60 -3.17
C ALA A 217 -24.27 5.62 -1.66
N LEU A 218 -24.80 4.60 -0.99
CA LEU A 218 -24.94 4.55 0.46
C LEU A 218 -24.60 3.18 1.01
N SER A 219 -23.96 3.16 2.17
CA SER A 219 -23.64 1.96 2.95
C SER A 219 -24.19 2.08 4.37
N GLY A 220 -24.67 0.96 4.91
CA GLY A 220 -25.11 0.82 6.30
C GLY A 220 -24.04 0.19 7.20
N GLU A 221 -22.85 -0.05 6.67
CA GLU A 221 -21.74 -0.57 7.46
C GLU A 221 -21.28 0.44 8.51
N THR A 222 -20.67 -0.03 9.57
CA THR A 222 -20.20 0.81 10.67
C THR A 222 -19.11 1.77 10.18
N PRO A 223 -19.30 3.11 10.29
CA PRO A 223 -18.28 4.07 9.92
C PRO A 223 -16.98 3.89 10.70
N MET A 224 -15.86 4.01 10.03
CA MET A 224 -14.54 3.96 10.64
C MET A 224 -14.16 5.30 11.26
N SER A 225 -13.29 5.27 12.28
CA SER A 225 -12.76 6.47 12.95
C SER A 225 -11.47 6.92 12.27
N PRO A 226 -11.44 8.07 11.57
CA PRO A 226 -10.22 8.56 10.95
C PRO A 226 -9.17 8.96 12.00
N ILE A 227 -7.89 8.86 11.66
CA ILE A 227 -6.83 9.53 12.42
C ILE A 227 -6.96 11.04 12.17
N ALA A 228 -6.87 11.83 13.22
CA ALA A 228 -6.97 13.28 13.08
C ALA A 228 -5.80 13.83 12.24
N HIS A 229 -6.04 14.85 11.42
CA HIS A 229 -5.02 15.44 10.54
C HIS A 229 -3.71 15.79 11.28
N ALA A 230 -3.80 16.35 12.47
CA ALA A 230 -2.64 16.72 13.30
C ALA A 230 -1.85 15.51 13.82
N ASP A 231 -2.44 14.32 13.86
CA ASP A 231 -1.83 13.08 14.35
C ASP A 231 -1.23 12.23 13.20
N LEU A 232 -1.34 12.68 11.94
CA LEU A 232 -0.90 11.92 10.77
C LEU A 232 0.59 12.14 10.47
N LEU A 233 0.94 13.35 10.04
CA LEU A 233 2.24 13.69 9.48
C LEU A 233 2.98 14.71 10.34
N ALA A 234 4.28 14.52 10.49
CA ALA A 234 5.17 15.51 11.07
C ALA A 234 5.48 16.63 10.04
N PRO A 235 5.86 17.85 10.47
CA PRO A 235 6.22 18.94 9.57
C PRO A 235 7.38 18.63 8.62
N ALA A 236 8.11 17.56 8.87
CA ALA A 236 9.19 17.07 8.02
C ALA A 236 8.71 16.36 6.75
N ALA A 237 7.44 16.01 6.62
CA ALA A 237 6.89 15.38 5.43
C ALA A 237 7.04 16.26 4.19
N ASN A 238 7.20 15.62 3.03
CA ASN A 238 7.18 16.32 1.75
C ASN A 238 5.84 17.06 1.61
N PRO A 239 5.83 18.34 1.20
CA PRO A 239 4.60 19.15 1.12
C PRO A 239 3.73 18.85 -0.12
N ASP A 240 3.91 17.71 -0.78
CA ASP A 240 3.07 17.30 -1.90
C ASP A 240 1.62 17.07 -1.45
N PRO A 241 0.66 17.95 -1.83
CA PRO A 241 -0.70 17.90 -1.32
C PRO A 241 -1.46 16.66 -1.79
N VAL A 242 -1.14 16.12 -2.96
CA VAL A 242 -1.81 14.93 -3.49
C VAL A 242 -1.47 13.72 -2.64
N SER A 243 -0.18 13.46 -2.40
CA SER A 243 0.26 12.36 -1.55
C SER A 243 -0.23 12.50 -0.10
N GLN A 244 -0.27 13.74 0.44
CA GLN A 244 -0.82 14.00 1.78
C GLN A 244 -2.31 13.69 1.86
N ASN A 245 -3.11 14.13 0.88
CA ASN A 245 -4.54 13.85 0.82
C ASN A 245 -4.82 12.34 0.68
N VAL A 246 -4.05 11.63 -0.16
CA VAL A 246 -4.15 10.17 -0.32
C VAL A 246 -3.85 9.49 1.02
N PHE A 247 -2.74 9.83 1.66
CA PHE A 247 -2.37 9.26 2.95
C PHE A 247 -3.42 9.54 4.03
N GLU A 248 -3.94 10.76 4.06
CA GLU A 248 -5.01 11.13 4.99
C GLU A 248 -6.28 10.32 4.74
N PHE A 249 -6.72 10.16 3.48
CA PHE A 249 -7.90 9.37 3.13
C PHE A 249 -7.78 7.91 3.57
N LEU A 250 -6.60 7.31 3.42
CA LEU A 250 -6.33 5.90 3.73
C LEU A 250 -6.07 5.63 5.23
N SER A 251 -6.06 6.65 6.11
CA SER A 251 -5.60 6.51 7.50
C SER A 251 -6.74 6.53 8.51
N PHE A 252 -6.96 5.39 9.16
CA PHE A 252 -7.94 5.20 10.23
C PHE A 252 -7.29 4.61 11.49
N ARG A 253 -7.93 4.81 12.67
CA ARG A 253 -7.40 4.34 13.96
C ARG A 253 -7.33 2.81 14.07
N ASP A 254 -8.24 2.12 13.42
CA ASP A 254 -8.32 0.66 13.40
C ASP A 254 -7.28 0.03 12.45
N LYS A 255 -7.00 0.70 11.34
CA LYS A 255 -6.08 0.23 10.29
C LYS A 255 -5.72 1.35 9.31
N LEU A 256 -4.63 1.15 8.60
CA LEU A 256 -4.34 1.84 7.35
C LEU A 256 -4.89 1.00 6.20
N LEU A 257 -5.59 1.63 5.25
CA LEU A 257 -6.10 0.96 4.06
C LEU A 257 -4.99 0.82 3.03
N ALA A 258 -4.89 -0.32 2.37
CA ALA A 258 -3.81 -0.56 1.40
C ALA A 258 -3.94 0.31 0.15
N GLY A 259 -5.16 0.55 -0.34
CA GLY A 259 -5.33 1.38 -1.51
C GLY A 259 -6.78 1.75 -1.80
N SER A 260 -6.97 2.44 -2.92
CA SER A 260 -8.28 2.76 -3.43
C SER A 260 -8.94 1.53 -4.05
N TRP A 261 -10.09 1.62 -4.53
CA TRP A 261 -11.23 0.74 -4.64
C TRP A 261 -10.95 -0.79 -4.52
N GLN A 262 -9.92 -1.35 -5.15
CA GLN A 262 -9.66 -2.80 -5.14
C GLN A 262 -9.14 -3.31 -3.80
N TYR A 263 -8.42 -2.46 -3.04
CA TYR A 263 -7.72 -2.79 -1.78
C TYR A 263 -8.14 -1.86 -0.65
N ASP A 264 -9.44 -1.49 -0.61
CA ASP A 264 -10.00 -0.53 0.36
C ASP A 264 -10.22 -1.16 1.74
N THR A 265 -9.20 -1.92 2.20
CA THR A 265 -9.15 -2.58 3.50
C THR A 265 -7.70 -2.75 4.00
N TYR A 266 -7.51 -3.51 5.08
CA TYR A 266 -6.21 -3.84 5.65
C TYR A 266 -5.44 -4.84 4.79
N PHE A 267 -4.15 -4.53 4.60
CA PHE A 267 -3.12 -5.45 4.13
C PHE A 267 -1.88 -5.32 5.01
N GLY A 268 -1.36 -6.45 5.52
CA GLY A 268 -0.28 -6.46 6.50
C GLY A 268 1.05 -5.95 5.94
N ARG A 269 1.46 -6.44 4.77
CA ARG A 269 2.67 -6.01 4.06
C ARG A 269 2.65 -4.53 3.75
N ASP A 270 1.57 -4.04 3.14
CA ASP A 270 1.39 -2.63 2.75
C ASP A 270 1.51 -1.71 3.96
N THR A 271 0.87 -2.10 5.07
CA THR A 271 0.94 -1.38 6.33
C THR A 271 2.37 -1.34 6.87
N LEU A 272 3.05 -2.50 6.95
CA LEU A 272 4.39 -2.61 7.51
C LEU A 272 5.43 -1.82 6.69
N ILE A 273 5.45 -2.01 5.38
CA ILE A 273 6.36 -1.30 4.47
C ILE A 273 6.12 0.21 4.52
N SER A 274 4.85 0.64 4.51
CA SER A 274 4.52 2.07 4.56
C SER A 274 4.92 2.69 5.89
N VAL A 275 4.62 2.05 7.02
CA VAL A 275 5.05 2.50 8.35
C VAL A 275 6.57 2.59 8.43
N CYS A 276 7.30 1.60 7.90
CA CYS A 276 8.76 1.60 7.89
C CYS A 276 9.34 2.82 7.14
N MET A 277 8.94 2.98 5.89
CA MET A 277 9.49 4.03 5.04
C MET A 277 9.02 5.44 5.45
N LEU A 278 7.79 5.58 5.92
CA LEU A 278 7.22 6.85 6.36
C LEU A 278 7.56 7.20 7.82
N MET A 279 8.15 6.30 8.61
CA MET A 279 8.42 6.50 10.04
C MET A 279 9.06 7.87 10.38
N PRO A 280 10.03 8.39 9.59
CA PRO A 280 10.64 9.70 9.86
C PRO A 280 9.66 10.88 9.79
N VAL A 281 8.57 10.72 9.06
CA VAL A 281 7.59 11.78 8.76
C VAL A 281 6.20 11.51 9.30
N LEU A 282 5.98 10.36 9.96
CA LEU A 282 4.73 10.06 10.66
C LEU A 282 4.74 10.58 12.09
N GLN A 283 3.56 10.92 12.61
CA GLN A 283 3.35 11.11 14.04
C GLN A 283 3.32 9.76 14.76
N SER A 284 3.68 9.75 16.04
CA SER A 284 3.76 8.53 16.87
C SER A 284 2.44 7.76 16.89
N ALA A 285 1.31 8.46 16.96
CA ALA A 285 -0.02 7.83 16.98
C ALA A 285 -0.30 7.02 15.70
N THR A 286 0.14 7.51 14.53
CA THR A 286 -0.04 6.82 13.25
C THR A 286 0.85 5.59 13.14
N ILE A 287 2.12 5.67 13.59
CA ILE A 287 3.04 4.52 13.63
C ILE A 287 2.45 3.42 14.51
N GLU A 288 2.02 3.77 15.72
CA GLU A 288 1.45 2.82 16.68
C GLU A 288 0.12 2.23 16.19
N ALA A 289 -0.74 3.02 15.52
CA ALA A 289 -1.97 2.51 14.90
C ALA A 289 -1.66 1.46 13.83
N GLY A 290 -0.70 1.73 12.94
CA GLY A 290 -0.25 0.79 11.91
C GLY A 290 0.28 -0.52 12.52
N LEU A 291 1.23 -0.43 13.46
CA LEU A 291 1.79 -1.62 14.12
C LEU A 291 0.73 -2.41 14.91
N THR A 292 -0.15 -1.72 15.65
CA THR A 292 -1.23 -2.36 16.42
C THR A 292 -2.21 -3.07 15.50
N SER A 293 -2.50 -2.51 14.32
CA SER A 293 -3.39 -3.14 13.34
C SER A 293 -2.85 -4.48 12.85
N VAL A 294 -1.53 -4.60 12.68
CA VAL A 294 -0.86 -5.86 12.30
C VAL A 294 -0.84 -6.83 13.47
N LEU A 295 -0.39 -6.39 14.64
CA LEU A 295 -0.35 -7.23 15.85
C LEU A 295 -1.72 -7.79 16.22
N GLY A 296 -2.79 -7.00 16.03
CA GLY A 296 -4.16 -7.41 16.29
C GLY A 296 -4.73 -8.45 15.32
N ARG A 297 -4.04 -8.72 14.21
CA ARG A 297 -4.47 -9.63 13.14
C ARG A 297 -3.51 -10.80 12.93
N LEU A 298 -2.56 -11.01 13.85
CA LEU A 298 -1.71 -12.20 13.81
C LEU A 298 -2.52 -13.47 14.01
N SER A 299 -2.10 -14.54 13.34
CA SER A 299 -2.56 -15.89 13.66
C SER A 299 -2.06 -16.33 15.03
N ASP A 300 -2.65 -17.40 15.57
CA ASP A 300 -2.23 -17.93 16.87
C ASP A 300 -0.80 -18.49 16.85
N ASP A 301 -0.28 -18.86 15.67
CA ASP A 301 1.09 -19.32 15.46
C ASP A 301 2.05 -18.19 15.00
N GLY A 302 1.60 -16.93 14.98
CA GLY A 302 2.46 -15.74 14.79
C GLY A 302 2.61 -15.25 13.36
N ARG A 303 1.88 -15.81 12.39
CA ARG A 303 1.90 -15.33 11.00
C ARG A 303 1.16 -14.01 10.85
N VAL A 304 1.65 -13.16 9.97
CA VAL A 304 1.04 -11.87 9.64
C VAL A 304 -0.08 -12.07 8.63
N ALA A 305 -1.27 -11.54 8.94
CA ALA A 305 -2.36 -11.55 7.98
C ALA A 305 -2.01 -10.71 6.75
N HIS A 306 -2.06 -11.32 5.58
CA HIS A 306 -1.87 -10.61 4.31
C HIS A 306 -3.03 -9.65 4.05
N GLU A 307 -4.26 -10.16 4.08
CA GLU A 307 -5.50 -9.44 3.81
C GLU A 307 -6.58 -9.88 4.80
N GLU A 308 -7.47 -8.96 5.17
CA GLU A 308 -8.68 -9.28 5.95
C GLU A 308 -9.90 -9.39 5.04
N GLY A 309 -10.80 -10.31 5.36
CA GLY A 309 -12.17 -10.35 4.87
C GLY A 309 -13.11 -9.87 5.98
N ILE A 310 -13.86 -8.80 5.73
CA ILE A 310 -14.78 -8.20 6.70
C ILE A 310 -16.17 -7.97 6.09
N GLY A 311 -17.10 -7.51 6.91
CA GLY A 311 -18.45 -7.17 6.47
C GLY A 311 -19.16 -8.36 5.82
N GLU A 312 -19.84 -8.12 4.73
CA GLU A 312 -20.61 -9.18 4.05
C GLU A 312 -19.73 -10.27 3.41
N PHE A 313 -18.45 -9.96 3.08
CA PHE A 313 -17.54 -10.98 2.60
C PHE A 313 -17.26 -12.03 3.67
N ALA A 314 -16.97 -11.60 4.90
CA ALA A 314 -16.72 -12.52 6.01
C ALA A 314 -17.93 -13.43 6.28
N LEU A 315 -19.15 -12.90 6.26
CA LEU A 315 -20.37 -13.69 6.43
C LEU A 315 -20.49 -14.82 5.39
N ILE A 316 -20.29 -14.49 4.11
CA ILE A 316 -20.40 -15.47 3.03
C ILE A 316 -19.25 -16.47 3.04
N ASP A 317 -18.04 -16.03 3.40
CA ASP A 317 -16.85 -16.89 3.50
C ASP A 317 -16.95 -17.84 4.71
N ASN A 318 -17.35 -17.36 5.88
CA ASN A 318 -17.58 -18.17 7.06
C ASN A 318 -18.69 -19.19 6.83
N ALA A 319 -19.76 -18.82 6.14
CA ALA A 319 -20.84 -19.76 5.79
C ALA A 319 -20.36 -20.91 4.88
N LYS A 320 -19.41 -20.67 3.97
CA LYS A 320 -18.77 -21.73 3.16
C LYS A 320 -17.91 -22.68 4.01
N ASN A 321 -17.46 -22.23 5.18
CA ASN A 321 -16.64 -22.96 6.13
C ASN A 321 -17.46 -23.47 7.32
N ASP A 322 -18.73 -23.80 7.11
CA ASP A 322 -19.67 -24.36 8.10
C ASP A 322 -19.91 -23.47 9.34
N ARG A 323 -19.74 -22.15 9.18
CA ARG A 323 -20.02 -21.13 10.21
C ARG A 323 -21.04 -20.11 9.67
N PRO A 324 -22.31 -20.51 9.48
CA PRO A 324 -23.35 -19.59 9.00
C PRO A 324 -23.60 -18.47 10.03
N ASP A 325 -23.90 -17.26 9.52
CA ASP A 325 -24.22 -16.07 10.31
C ASP A 325 -23.08 -15.58 11.24
N ASP A 326 -21.85 -16.08 11.03
CA ASP A 326 -20.66 -15.62 11.77
C ASP A 326 -20.06 -14.36 11.09
N PRO A 327 -20.14 -13.16 11.71
CA PRO A 327 -19.58 -11.92 11.17
C PRO A 327 -18.10 -11.73 11.48
N THR A 328 -17.45 -12.72 12.15
CA THR A 328 -16.04 -12.61 12.54
C THR A 328 -15.16 -12.42 11.31
N PRO A 329 -14.23 -11.45 11.31
CA PRO A 329 -13.29 -11.28 10.21
C PRO A 329 -12.55 -12.57 9.87
N THR A 330 -12.34 -12.80 8.57
CA THR A 330 -11.48 -13.86 8.06
C THR A 330 -10.13 -13.27 7.67
N TYR A 331 -9.06 -14.03 7.87
CA TYR A 331 -7.70 -13.57 7.57
C TYR A 331 -6.98 -14.54 6.64
N ASN A 332 -6.23 -13.98 5.71
CA ASN A 332 -5.41 -14.74 4.79
C ASN A 332 -3.95 -14.73 5.25
N TYR A 333 -3.40 -15.92 5.54
CA TYR A 333 -2.02 -16.09 6.02
C TYR A 333 -1.13 -16.82 5.01
N LYS A 334 -1.46 -16.79 3.71
CA LYS A 334 -0.71 -17.52 2.68
C LYS A 334 0.64 -16.89 2.32
N MET A 335 0.83 -15.58 2.61
CA MET A 335 2.07 -14.87 2.31
C MET A 335 3.10 -15.11 3.41
N ILE A 336 4.36 -15.19 3.02
CA ILE A 336 5.48 -15.48 3.93
C ILE A 336 6.32 -14.25 4.26
N ASP A 337 6.35 -13.24 3.41
CA ASP A 337 7.19 -12.04 3.58
C ASP A 337 6.73 -11.16 4.76
N GLY A 338 5.42 -11.04 4.96
CA GLY A 338 4.84 -10.28 6.07
C GLY A 338 5.34 -10.74 7.43
N ASP A 339 5.53 -12.06 7.60
CA ASP A 339 5.98 -12.69 8.84
C ASP A 339 7.35 -12.15 9.29
N TYR A 340 8.25 -11.87 8.35
CA TYR A 340 9.60 -11.39 8.60
C TYR A 340 9.74 -9.87 8.54
N LEU A 341 8.71 -9.14 8.08
CA LEU A 341 8.69 -7.66 8.07
C LEU A 341 8.37 -7.07 9.46
N LEU A 342 7.55 -7.74 10.28
CA LEU A 342 7.05 -7.18 11.52
C LEU A 342 8.16 -6.90 12.54
N ALA A 343 9.05 -7.86 12.78
CA ALA A 343 10.11 -7.73 13.78
C ALA A 343 11.08 -6.56 13.52
N PRO A 344 11.68 -6.38 12.31
CA PRO A 344 12.59 -5.26 12.06
C PRO A 344 11.89 -3.89 12.13
N ILE A 345 10.62 -3.80 11.76
CA ILE A 345 9.87 -2.54 11.80
C ILE A 345 9.46 -2.20 13.24
N ALA A 346 9.06 -3.20 14.04
CA ALA A 346 8.83 -3.02 15.46
C ALA A 346 10.12 -2.58 16.20
N ALA A 347 11.26 -3.20 15.88
CA ALA A 347 12.55 -2.81 16.45
C ALA A 347 12.95 -1.38 16.04
N ALA A 348 12.74 -1.00 14.78
CA ALA A 348 13.00 0.36 14.30
C ALA A 348 12.21 1.40 15.12
N TRP A 349 10.95 1.13 15.45
CA TRP A 349 10.15 2.01 16.31
C TRP A 349 10.57 1.94 17.77
N LEU A 350 10.65 0.75 18.36
CA LEU A 350 10.82 0.57 19.80
C LEU A 350 12.24 0.78 20.28
N ILE A 351 13.25 0.65 19.39
CA ILE A 351 14.68 0.72 19.75
C ILE A 351 15.39 1.89 19.08
N ASP A 352 15.12 2.16 17.79
CA ASP A 352 15.93 3.08 17.01
C ASP A 352 15.33 4.50 16.97
N ASP A 353 13.99 4.65 16.94
CA ASP A 353 13.33 5.95 17.00
C ASP A 353 13.19 6.43 18.44
N ALA A 354 13.77 7.60 18.76
CA ALA A 354 13.73 8.16 20.13
C ALA A 354 12.32 8.39 20.68
N ARG A 355 11.35 8.68 19.79
CA ARG A 355 9.94 8.84 20.17
C ARG A 355 9.35 7.50 20.59
N GLY A 356 9.64 6.45 19.82
CA GLY A 356 9.19 5.09 20.11
C GLY A 356 9.86 4.51 21.37
N GLN A 357 11.19 4.74 21.55
CA GLN A 357 11.89 4.31 22.76
C GLN A 357 11.20 4.82 24.03
N SER A 358 10.81 6.10 24.07
CA SER A 358 10.16 6.71 25.23
C SER A 358 8.76 6.13 25.51
N ARG A 359 8.16 5.44 24.55
CA ARG A 359 6.80 4.90 24.60
C ARG A 359 6.78 3.37 24.64
N ALA A 360 7.92 2.71 24.41
CA ALA A 360 8.02 1.27 24.17
C ALA A 360 7.30 0.42 25.22
N THR A 361 7.58 0.65 26.51
CA THR A 361 6.93 -0.09 27.61
C THR A 361 5.41 0.09 27.62
N ALA A 362 4.94 1.34 27.48
CA ALA A 362 3.51 1.63 27.47
C ALA A 362 2.82 1.06 26.23
N TYR A 363 3.45 1.11 25.05
CA TYR A 363 2.94 0.55 23.82
C TYR A 363 2.83 -0.98 23.88
N LEU A 364 3.86 -1.67 24.35
CA LEU A 364 3.87 -3.12 24.47
C LEU A 364 2.83 -3.64 25.48
N ALA A 365 2.53 -2.84 26.53
CA ALA A 365 1.53 -3.19 27.54
C ALA A 365 0.07 -2.91 27.10
N GLN A 366 -0.15 -2.28 25.95
CA GLN A 366 -1.52 -2.03 25.46
C GLN A 366 -2.22 -3.34 25.11
N HIS A 367 -3.49 -3.47 25.53
CA HIS A 367 -4.32 -4.64 25.27
C HIS A 367 -5.18 -4.45 24.02
N GLY A 368 -5.28 -5.46 23.20
CA GLY A 368 -6.27 -5.56 22.14
C GLY A 368 -7.64 -6.01 22.62
N SER A 369 -8.58 -6.12 21.72
CA SER A 369 -9.95 -6.55 21.98
C SER A 369 -10.07 -7.98 22.50
N ASP A 370 -9.08 -8.84 22.21
CA ASP A 370 -8.96 -10.22 22.70
C ASP A 370 -8.29 -10.35 24.08
N GLY A 371 -7.92 -9.21 24.69
CA GLY A 371 -7.25 -9.15 25.99
C GLY A 371 -5.75 -9.43 25.98
N ARG A 372 -5.15 -9.83 24.84
CA ARG A 372 -3.70 -10.00 24.69
C ARG A 372 -3.01 -8.64 24.54
N THR A 373 -1.80 -8.51 25.09
CA THR A 373 -0.99 -7.29 24.95
C THR A 373 -0.25 -7.25 23.60
N ASN A 374 0.12 -6.06 23.13
CA ASN A 374 0.97 -5.92 21.96
C ASN A 374 2.30 -6.67 22.12
N GLY A 375 2.88 -6.65 23.34
CA GLY A 375 4.11 -7.37 23.65
C GLY A 375 3.97 -8.88 23.53
N SER A 376 2.90 -9.48 24.08
CA SER A 376 2.66 -10.92 23.98
C SER A 376 2.40 -11.37 22.53
N ARG A 377 1.71 -10.53 21.73
CA ARG A 377 1.49 -10.81 20.31
C ARG A 377 2.79 -10.73 19.50
N LEU A 378 3.62 -9.71 19.77
CA LEU A 378 4.93 -9.61 19.13
C LEU A 378 5.79 -10.84 19.43
N VAL A 379 5.81 -11.33 20.67
CA VAL A 379 6.55 -12.54 21.06
C VAL A 379 6.13 -13.76 20.22
N VAL A 380 4.83 -13.94 19.96
CA VAL A 380 4.34 -15.07 19.13
C VAL A 380 4.91 -14.99 17.71
N ASN A 381 4.98 -13.79 17.09
CA ASN A 381 5.62 -13.64 15.79
C ASN A 381 7.14 -13.91 15.85
N LEU A 382 7.84 -13.42 16.88
CA LEU A 382 9.29 -13.66 17.01
C LEU A 382 9.62 -15.16 17.18
N LEU A 383 8.77 -15.91 17.86
CA LEU A 383 8.91 -17.37 17.98
C LEU A 383 8.70 -18.04 16.61
N HIS A 384 7.66 -17.65 15.87
CA HIS A 384 7.43 -18.14 14.51
C HIS A 384 8.63 -17.90 13.60
N VAL A 385 9.18 -16.68 13.60
CA VAL A 385 10.38 -16.30 12.82
C VAL A 385 11.57 -17.19 13.16
N THR A 386 11.85 -17.37 14.44
CA THR A 386 12.99 -18.17 14.89
C THR A 386 12.82 -19.64 14.55
N ASP A 387 11.64 -20.22 14.81
CA ASP A 387 11.38 -21.63 14.54
C ASP A 387 11.43 -21.97 13.04
N THR A 388 10.91 -21.10 12.19
CA THR A 388 10.93 -21.28 10.72
C THR A 388 12.30 -21.08 10.12
N ALA A 389 13.15 -20.23 10.72
CA ALA A 389 14.53 -19.99 10.27
C ALA A 389 15.53 -21.10 10.67
N LYS A 390 15.20 -21.87 11.72
CA LYS A 390 16.10 -22.85 12.34
C LYS A 390 16.60 -23.97 11.42
N PRO A 391 15.81 -24.57 10.51
CA PRO A 391 16.32 -25.60 9.61
C PRO A 391 17.50 -25.16 8.75
N PHE A 392 17.43 -23.96 8.16
CA PHE A 392 18.53 -23.40 7.37
C PHE A 392 19.74 -23.06 8.24
N THR A 393 19.51 -22.53 9.44
CA THR A 393 20.61 -22.27 10.41
C THR A 393 21.40 -23.54 10.72
N GLN A 394 20.74 -24.67 10.89
CA GLN A 394 21.38 -25.95 11.18
C GLN A 394 22.07 -26.56 9.96
N GLN A 395 21.47 -26.40 8.78
CA GLN A 395 21.99 -26.90 7.51
C GLN A 395 21.68 -25.91 6.37
N PRO A 396 22.62 -25.01 6.01
CA PRO A 396 22.39 -23.95 5.03
C PRO A 396 22.39 -24.49 3.59
N THR A 397 21.28 -25.09 3.20
CA THR A 397 21.04 -25.64 1.85
C THR A 397 19.72 -25.11 1.31
N VAL A 398 19.53 -25.15 -0.02
CA VAL A 398 18.30 -24.71 -0.69
C VAL A 398 17.05 -25.34 -0.10
N ALA A 399 17.08 -26.64 0.20
CA ALA A 399 15.94 -27.36 0.75
C ALA A 399 15.44 -26.85 2.12
N ASN A 400 16.25 -26.08 2.82
CA ASN A 400 15.93 -25.50 4.13
C ASN A 400 15.66 -23.99 4.07
N LEU A 401 15.65 -23.38 2.88
CA LEU A 401 15.19 -22.00 2.69
C LEU A 401 13.67 -21.90 2.99
N ILE A 402 13.21 -20.70 3.27
CA ILE A 402 11.78 -20.43 3.41
C ILE A 402 11.12 -20.58 2.03
N HIS A 403 10.26 -21.56 1.93
CA HIS A 403 9.52 -21.94 0.74
C HIS A 403 8.13 -21.29 0.76
N LEU A 404 7.54 -21.04 -0.40
CA LEU A 404 6.11 -20.73 -0.50
C LEU A 404 5.29 -21.78 0.25
N GLN A 405 4.17 -21.40 0.83
CA GLN A 405 3.36 -22.35 1.57
C GLN A 405 2.83 -23.50 0.67
N PRO A 406 2.69 -24.70 1.17
CA PRO A 406 2.26 -25.86 0.38
C PRO A 406 0.99 -25.57 -0.42
N GLY A 407 1.02 -25.87 -1.72
CA GLY A 407 -0.10 -25.64 -2.63
C GLY A 407 -0.30 -24.17 -3.06
N GLN A 408 0.52 -23.26 -2.60
CA GLN A 408 0.50 -21.87 -3.07
C GLN A 408 1.52 -21.65 -4.20
N ILE A 409 1.14 -20.80 -5.15
CA ILE A 409 2.00 -20.36 -6.27
C ILE A 409 2.48 -18.92 -6.08
N VAL A 410 2.05 -18.26 -5.00
CA VAL A 410 2.42 -16.90 -4.59
C VAL A 410 2.66 -16.89 -3.08
N GLY A 411 3.53 -16.03 -2.59
CA GLY A 411 3.83 -15.99 -1.16
C GLY A 411 4.64 -14.78 -0.70
N ASP A 412 5.08 -13.93 -1.61
CA ASP A 412 5.77 -12.69 -1.33
C ASP A 412 5.06 -11.49 -1.98
N TRP A 413 5.69 -10.33 -2.01
CA TRP A 413 5.12 -9.12 -2.60
C TRP A 413 4.85 -9.24 -4.11
N ARG A 414 5.49 -10.18 -4.79
CA ARG A 414 5.27 -10.49 -6.21
C ARG A 414 4.14 -11.51 -6.37
N ASP A 415 2.98 -11.16 -5.88
CA ASP A 415 1.83 -12.05 -5.67
C ASP A 415 0.91 -12.27 -6.88
N SER A 416 1.40 -12.00 -8.10
CA SER A 416 0.78 -12.51 -9.33
C SER A 416 1.28 -13.91 -9.69
N THR A 417 0.51 -14.64 -10.48
CA THR A 417 0.82 -16.02 -10.91
C THR A 417 2.24 -16.16 -11.47
N ASP A 418 2.70 -15.18 -12.23
CA ASP A 418 4.01 -15.19 -12.89
C ASP A 418 5.07 -14.37 -12.15
N GLY A 419 4.73 -13.78 -11.00
CA GLY A 419 5.55 -12.79 -10.28
C GLY A 419 6.94 -13.29 -9.90
N LEU A 420 7.05 -14.56 -9.53
CA LEU A 420 8.32 -15.23 -9.17
C LEU A 420 8.95 -16.03 -10.32
N GLY A 421 8.35 -16.01 -11.53
CA GLY A 421 8.88 -16.73 -12.69
C GLY A 421 8.96 -18.25 -12.50
N ASP A 422 7.94 -18.83 -11.86
CA ASP A 422 7.85 -20.24 -11.42
C ASP A 422 8.81 -20.61 -10.26
N GLY A 423 9.49 -19.64 -9.64
CA GLY A 423 10.29 -19.89 -8.46
C GLY A 423 9.46 -20.05 -7.19
N VAL A 424 10.03 -20.72 -6.19
CA VAL A 424 9.36 -21.06 -4.93
C VAL A 424 10.11 -20.58 -3.70
N TYR A 425 11.36 -20.12 -3.86
CA TYR A 425 12.18 -19.51 -2.82
C TYR A 425 12.47 -18.06 -3.22
N PRO A 426 11.73 -17.05 -2.71
CA PRO A 426 11.97 -15.65 -3.03
C PRO A 426 13.30 -15.14 -2.47
N TYR A 427 13.99 -14.28 -3.24
CA TYR A 427 15.26 -13.69 -2.81
C TYR A 427 15.10 -12.75 -1.62
N ASP A 428 14.17 -11.82 -1.69
CA ASP A 428 13.93 -10.80 -0.66
C ASP A 428 13.66 -11.41 0.71
N VAL A 429 12.81 -12.44 0.78
CA VAL A 429 12.51 -13.17 2.01
C VAL A 429 13.77 -13.85 2.54
N ASN A 430 14.39 -14.70 1.72
CA ASN A 430 15.45 -15.59 2.19
C ASN A 430 16.80 -14.90 2.43
N ALA A 431 17.21 -14.02 1.50
CA ALA A 431 18.50 -13.36 1.60
C ALA A 431 18.49 -12.11 2.50
N VAL A 432 17.30 -11.54 2.78
CA VAL A 432 17.21 -10.23 3.44
C VAL A 432 16.27 -10.22 4.65
N LEU A 433 14.99 -10.58 4.47
CA LEU A 433 13.98 -10.36 5.50
C LEU A 433 14.14 -11.31 6.69
N VAL A 434 14.45 -12.60 6.45
CA VAL A 434 14.70 -13.55 7.54
C VAL A 434 15.85 -13.10 8.43
N PRO A 435 17.07 -12.83 7.92
CA PRO A 435 18.17 -12.38 8.78
C PRO A 435 17.88 -11.03 9.45
N ALA A 436 17.14 -10.12 8.80
CA ALA A 436 16.75 -8.86 9.40
C ALA A 436 15.79 -9.07 10.59
N ALA A 437 14.82 -9.99 10.46
CA ALA A 437 13.88 -10.35 11.54
C ALA A 437 14.60 -11.00 12.73
N LEU A 438 15.54 -11.90 12.48
CA LEU A 438 16.36 -12.53 13.51
C LEU A 438 17.23 -11.51 14.26
N ARG A 439 17.87 -10.57 13.57
CA ARG A 439 18.61 -9.47 14.21
C ARG A 439 17.70 -8.60 15.08
N ALA A 440 16.53 -8.27 14.58
CA ALA A 440 15.55 -7.48 15.31
C ALA A 440 15.06 -8.22 16.57
N THR A 441 14.82 -9.53 16.47
CA THR A 441 14.48 -10.40 17.60
C THR A 441 15.55 -10.34 18.70
N SER A 442 16.81 -10.55 18.32
CA SER A 442 17.93 -10.45 19.24
C SER A 442 18.04 -9.06 19.88
N ALA A 443 17.88 -7.98 19.10
CA ALA A 443 17.95 -6.62 19.61
C ALA A 443 16.83 -6.30 20.61
N LEU A 444 15.60 -6.72 20.35
CA LEU A 444 14.45 -6.56 21.25
C LEU A 444 14.66 -7.33 22.55
N LEU A 445 15.18 -8.56 22.46
CA LEU A 445 15.51 -9.39 23.63
C LEU A 445 16.62 -8.76 24.49
N MET A 446 17.73 -8.31 23.87
CA MET A 446 18.84 -7.69 24.57
C MET A 446 18.48 -6.37 25.27
N ARG A 447 17.47 -5.66 24.79
CA ARG A 447 16.95 -4.44 25.42
C ARG A 447 16.05 -4.71 26.61
N GLY A 448 15.70 -5.98 26.91
CA GLY A 448 14.81 -6.36 27.98
C GLY A 448 13.35 -5.92 27.77
N LEU A 449 12.99 -5.43 26.57
CA LEU A 449 11.63 -4.96 26.27
C LEU A 449 10.60 -6.07 26.30
N LEU A 450 11.05 -7.31 26.04
CA LEU A 450 10.19 -8.49 25.97
C LEU A 450 10.08 -9.24 27.31
N ASP A 451 10.88 -8.90 28.32
CA ASP A 451 10.96 -9.64 29.61
C ASP A 451 9.60 -9.86 30.28
N PRO A 452 8.64 -8.87 30.28
CA PRO A 452 7.34 -9.07 30.89
C PRO A 452 6.40 -10.04 30.15
N TYR A 453 6.75 -10.43 28.91
CA TYR A 453 5.89 -11.18 27.97
C TYR A 453 6.44 -12.56 27.62
N LEU A 454 7.62 -12.93 28.15
CA LEU A 454 8.33 -14.18 27.88
C LEU A 454 8.33 -15.10 29.11
N ASP A 455 8.03 -16.37 28.89
CA ASP A 455 8.40 -17.43 29.82
C ASP A 455 9.84 -17.92 29.56
N ALA A 456 10.30 -18.89 30.36
CA ALA A 456 11.66 -19.40 30.28
C ALA A 456 11.94 -20.22 29.00
N GLU A 457 10.96 -20.95 28.48
CA GLU A 457 11.05 -21.75 27.27
C GLU A 457 11.09 -20.86 26.02
N GLN A 458 10.19 -19.90 25.94
CA GLN A 458 10.16 -18.88 24.87
C GLN A 458 11.48 -18.10 24.80
N ARG A 459 12.00 -17.69 25.97
CA ARG A 459 13.31 -17.01 26.04
C ARG A 459 14.44 -17.90 25.51
N ALA A 460 14.44 -19.18 25.88
CA ALA A 460 15.46 -20.13 25.41
C ALA A 460 15.41 -20.32 23.88
N THR A 461 14.24 -20.24 23.27
CA THR A 461 14.06 -20.30 21.81
C THR A 461 14.67 -19.05 21.13
N LEU A 462 14.44 -17.85 21.70
CA LEU A 462 14.84 -16.59 21.06
C LEU A 462 16.31 -16.20 21.29
N VAL A 463 17.00 -16.79 22.28
CA VAL A 463 18.32 -16.33 22.71
C VAL A 463 19.39 -16.47 21.62
N ASP A 464 19.25 -17.41 20.72
CA ASP A 464 20.23 -17.72 19.68
C ASP A 464 20.02 -16.96 18.35
N ALA A 465 18.97 -16.12 18.29
CA ALA A 465 18.57 -15.40 17.07
C ALA A 465 19.71 -14.59 16.40
N ALA A 466 20.67 -14.06 17.18
CA ALA A 466 21.83 -13.35 16.62
C ALA A 466 22.76 -14.27 15.83
N ASN A 467 23.02 -15.49 16.35
CA ASN A 467 23.85 -16.49 15.67
C ASN A 467 23.12 -17.03 14.44
N GLU A 468 21.82 -17.26 14.54
CA GLU A 468 20.98 -17.67 13.41
C GLU A 468 21.02 -16.62 12.30
N ALA A 469 20.86 -15.33 12.61
CA ALA A 469 20.98 -14.24 11.65
C ALA A 469 22.34 -14.26 10.92
N ALA A 470 23.44 -14.47 11.65
CA ALA A 470 24.76 -14.53 11.06
C ALA A 470 24.93 -15.67 10.06
N VAL A 471 24.33 -16.84 10.33
CA VAL A 471 24.33 -17.98 9.38
C VAL A 471 23.54 -17.63 8.11
N TRP A 472 22.35 -17.06 8.25
CA TRP A 472 21.55 -16.64 7.11
C TRP A 472 22.26 -15.58 6.26
N GLU A 473 22.85 -14.55 6.86
CA GLU A 473 23.63 -13.51 6.16
C GLU A 473 24.83 -14.07 5.41
N GLN A 474 25.49 -15.05 5.98
CA GLN A 474 26.67 -15.64 5.38
C GLN A 474 26.35 -16.53 4.18
N TYR A 475 25.27 -17.31 4.23
CA TYR A 475 25.04 -18.38 3.27
C TYR A 475 23.88 -18.13 2.31
N ALA A 476 22.80 -17.51 2.73
CA ALA A 476 21.61 -17.40 1.89
C ALA A 476 21.83 -16.54 0.62
N PRO A 477 22.45 -15.36 0.66
CA PRO A 477 22.63 -14.54 -0.54
C PRO A 477 23.42 -15.23 -1.65
N ALA A 478 24.39 -16.07 -1.27
CA ALA A 478 25.23 -16.78 -2.23
C ALA A 478 24.46 -17.78 -3.11
N LEU A 479 23.33 -18.31 -2.61
CA LEU A 479 22.47 -19.24 -3.35
C LEU A 479 21.72 -18.55 -4.50
N PHE A 480 21.47 -17.27 -4.40
CA PHE A 480 20.75 -16.47 -5.39
C PHE A 480 21.65 -15.75 -6.39
N ARG A 481 22.97 -15.89 -6.27
CA ARG A 481 23.91 -15.13 -7.09
C ARG A 481 23.88 -15.58 -8.56
N VAL A 482 23.79 -14.61 -9.46
CA VAL A 482 23.90 -14.79 -10.92
C VAL A 482 25.08 -13.99 -11.43
N ASP A 483 26.03 -14.66 -12.06
CA ASP A 483 27.20 -14.04 -12.70
C ASP A 483 27.10 -14.28 -14.22
N VAL A 484 27.06 -13.20 -15.03
CA VAL A 484 26.91 -13.27 -16.48
C VAL A 484 28.18 -12.71 -17.13
N PRO A 485 28.94 -13.51 -17.91
CA PRO A 485 30.11 -13.02 -18.65
C PRO A 485 29.74 -11.89 -19.62
N ALA A 486 30.63 -10.92 -19.84
CA ALA A 486 30.35 -9.73 -20.65
C ALA A 486 29.81 -10.05 -22.06
N VAL A 487 30.40 -11.03 -22.73
CA VAL A 487 29.96 -11.46 -24.09
C VAL A 487 28.56 -12.04 -24.06
N GLN A 488 28.24 -12.84 -23.03
CA GLN A 488 26.89 -13.38 -22.84
C GLN A 488 25.90 -12.25 -22.52
N ALA A 489 26.23 -11.35 -21.61
CA ALA A 489 25.39 -10.22 -21.26
C ALA A 489 25.03 -9.35 -22.48
N ALA A 490 26.03 -9.06 -23.34
CA ALA A 490 25.81 -8.32 -24.57
C ALA A 490 24.89 -9.07 -25.55
N THR A 491 25.03 -10.38 -25.63
CA THR A 491 24.18 -11.25 -26.48
C THR A 491 22.74 -11.28 -25.96
N ASP A 492 22.56 -11.46 -24.65
CA ASP A 492 21.26 -11.52 -23.99
C ASP A 492 20.48 -10.21 -24.14
N VAL A 493 21.13 -9.07 -23.88
CA VAL A 493 20.53 -7.74 -24.06
C VAL A 493 20.12 -7.51 -25.53
N SER A 494 21.02 -7.85 -26.49
CA SER A 494 20.73 -7.68 -27.91
C SER A 494 19.59 -8.59 -28.39
N GLY A 495 19.49 -9.80 -27.84
CA GLY A 495 18.42 -10.75 -28.14
C GLY A 495 17.06 -10.33 -27.56
N TYR A 496 17.06 -9.77 -26.37
CA TYR A 496 15.82 -9.37 -25.68
C TYR A 496 15.26 -8.00 -26.14
N ALA A 497 16.12 -7.04 -26.47
CA ALA A 497 15.71 -5.66 -26.80
C ALA A 497 14.60 -5.57 -27.89
N PRO A 498 14.63 -6.36 -29.00
CA PRO A 498 13.55 -6.36 -29.97
C PRO A 498 12.21 -6.83 -29.39
N THR A 499 12.22 -7.81 -28.48
CA THR A 499 11.02 -8.31 -27.80
C THR A 499 10.42 -7.25 -26.89
N ALA A 500 11.27 -6.47 -26.22
CA ALA A 500 10.84 -5.33 -25.40
C ALA A 500 10.44 -4.09 -26.23
N GLY A 501 10.72 -4.07 -27.53
CA GLY A 501 10.41 -2.95 -28.42
C GLY A 501 11.29 -1.71 -28.18
N VAL A 502 12.51 -1.90 -27.69
CA VAL A 502 13.47 -0.82 -27.39
C VAL A 502 14.83 -1.11 -28.05
N PRO A 503 15.68 -0.06 -28.26
CA PRO A 503 17.05 -0.29 -28.69
C PRO A 503 17.85 -1.02 -27.60
N ALA A 504 18.81 -1.84 -28.01
CA ALA A 504 19.69 -2.56 -27.09
C ALA A 504 20.56 -1.62 -26.22
N GLY A 505 20.74 -0.37 -26.65
CA GLY A 505 21.57 0.59 -25.94
C GLY A 505 23.06 0.21 -25.98
N ALA A 506 23.85 0.71 -25.03
CA ALA A 506 25.24 0.32 -24.87
C ALA A 506 25.31 -1.08 -24.27
N ALA A 507 25.95 -1.99 -24.99
CA ALA A 507 26.18 -3.35 -24.50
C ALA A 507 27.05 -3.32 -23.22
N PRO A 508 26.79 -4.21 -22.25
CA PRO A 508 27.70 -4.39 -21.14
C PRO A 508 29.10 -4.76 -21.62
N ASP A 509 30.09 -4.01 -21.19
CA ASP A 509 31.51 -4.18 -21.55
C ASP A 509 32.32 -4.96 -20.49
N ALA A 510 31.66 -5.29 -19.37
CA ALA A 510 32.19 -6.06 -18.24
C ALA A 510 31.21 -7.16 -17.83
N PRO A 511 31.66 -8.21 -17.13
CA PRO A 511 30.78 -9.18 -16.52
C PRO A 511 29.75 -8.50 -15.58
N LEU A 512 28.52 -8.99 -15.59
CA LEU A 512 27.46 -8.53 -14.69
C LEU A 512 27.32 -9.50 -13.51
N SER A 513 26.93 -8.97 -12.36
CA SER A 513 26.59 -9.77 -11.20
C SER A 513 25.41 -9.19 -10.46
N PHE A 514 24.36 -9.99 -10.30
CA PHE A 514 23.13 -9.60 -9.60
C PHE A 514 22.54 -10.78 -8.85
N TYR A 515 21.45 -10.58 -8.12
CA TYR A 515 20.72 -11.66 -7.47
C TYR A 515 19.50 -12.09 -8.28
N ALA A 516 19.33 -13.41 -8.43
CA ALA A 516 18.14 -14.00 -9.03
C ALA A 516 16.88 -13.55 -8.31
N LEU A 517 15.77 -13.48 -9.04
CA LEU A 517 14.46 -13.15 -8.49
C LEU A 517 14.01 -14.16 -7.43
N SER A 518 14.25 -15.43 -7.71
CA SER A 518 13.89 -16.58 -6.89
C SER A 518 14.72 -17.79 -7.28
N LEU A 519 14.58 -18.90 -6.54
CA LEU A 519 15.04 -20.22 -6.96
C LEU A 519 13.81 -21.10 -7.23
N ASP A 520 13.94 -22.01 -8.19
CA ASP A 520 12.93 -23.04 -8.44
C ASP A 520 13.00 -24.19 -7.40
N GLU A 521 12.11 -25.18 -7.49
CA GLU A 521 12.09 -26.34 -6.58
C GLU A 521 13.40 -27.15 -6.56
N GLN A 522 14.18 -27.10 -7.63
CA GLN A 522 15.46 -27.78 -7.75
C GLN A 522 16.63 -26.89 -7.28
N GLY A 523 16.36 -25.64 -6.89
CA GLY A 523 17.35 -24.66 -6.45
C GLY A 523 18.06 -23.96 -7.60
N ALA A 524 17.59 -24.08 -8.83
CA ALA A 524 18.13 -23.33 -9.94
C ALA A 524 17.65 -21.87 -9.93
N PRO A 525 18.53 -20.89 -10.25
CA PRO A 525 18.16 -19.49 -10.20
C PRO A 525 17.23 -19.08 -11.35
N VAL A 526 16.14 -18.41 -11.03
CA VAL A 526 15.32 -17.64 -11.97
C VAL A 526 16.05 -16.33 -12.25
N SER A 527 16.86 -16.31 -13.31
CA SER A 527 17.83 -15.24 -13.61
C SER A 527 17.18 -13.98 -14.17
N VAL A 528 16.07 -13.55 -13.59
CA VAL A 528 15.42 -12.26 -13.87
C VAL A 528 16.06 -11.20 -12.98
N MET A 529 16.70 -10.19 -13.60
CA MET A 529 17.21 -9.04 -12.84
C MET A 529 16.02 -8.28 -12.26
N ASN A 530 16.10 -7.88 -10.98
CA ASN A 530 14.95 -7.40 -10.24
C ASN A 530 15.28 -6.27 -9.27
N SER A 531 14.24 -5.60 -8.76
CA SER A 531 14.36 -4.46 -7.82
C SER A 531 14.52 -4.87 -6.36
N ASP A 532 14.49 -6.15 -6.01
CA ASP A 532 14.41 -6.63 -4.63
C ASP A 532 15.70 -6.40 -3.83
N GLY A 533 16.79 -6.03 -4.52
CA GLY A 533 17.99 -5.46 -3.87
C GLY A 533 17.69 -4.23 -2.99
N GLY A 534 16.57 -3.54 -3.23
CA GLY A 534 16.08 -2.45 -2.38
C GLY A 534 15.84 -2.88 -0.92
N PHE A 535 15.36 -4.10 -0.69
CA PHE A 535 15.21 -4.65 0.65
C PHE A 535 16.57 -4.76 1.37
N ALA A 536 17.61 -5.23 0.67
CA ALA A 536 18.94 -5.31 1.24
C ALA A 536 19.53 -3.94 1.58
N LEU A 537 19.24 -2.92 0.77
CA LEU A 537 19.62 -1.53 1.06
C LEU A 537 18.88 -0.98 2.27
N LEU A 538 17.61 -1.32 2.46
CA LEU A 538 16.78 -0.80 3.55
C LEU A 538 16.95 -1.58 4.86
N PHE A 539 16.95 -2.90 4.84
CA PHE A 539 16.98 -3.75 6.04
C PHE A 539 18.35 -4.35 6.36
N GLY A 540 19.24 -4.43 5.36
CA GLY A 540 20.56 -5.04 5.50
C GLY A 540 21.69 -4.03 5.80
N MET A 541 22.86 -4.60 6.12
CA MET A 541 24.14 -3.89 6.17
C MET A 541 25.18 -4.69 5.35
N PRO A 542 24.93 -4.87 4.02
CA PRO A 542 25.77 -5.72 3.20
C PRO A 542 27.23 -5.23 3.19
N PRO A 543 28.21 -6.13 3.13
CA PRO A 543 29.63 -5.77 2.90
C PRO A 543 29.76 -4.91 1.64
N GLU A 544 30.81 -4.11 1.56
CA GLU A 544 30.99 -3.13 0.48
C GLU A 544 30.93 -3.77 -0.93
N ASN A 545 31.56 -4.93 -1.12
CA ASN A 545 31.54 -5.66 -2.39
C ASN A 545 30.12 -6.16 -2.76
N GLU A 546 29.33 -6.56 -1.79
CA GLU A 546 27.92 -6.96 -2.00
C GLU A 546 27.05 -5.74 -2.32
N LEU A 547 27.29 -4.63 -1.62
CA LEU A 547 26.61 -3.37 -1.87
C LEU A 547 26.85 -2.87 -3.30
N GLN A 548 28.09 -2.97 -3.79
CA GLN A 548 28.43 -2.66 -5.18
C GLN A 548 27.68 -3.57 -6.16
N ARG A 549 27.61 -4.90 -5.90
CA ARG A 549 26.87 -5.87 -6.71
C ARG A 549 25.38 -5.56 -6.77
N ILE A 550 24.76 -5.25 -5.64
CA ILE A 550 23.34 -4.89 -5.58
C ILE A 550 23.04 -3.68 -6.47
N VAL A 551 23.95 -2.68 -6.52
CA VAL A 551 23.65 -1.38 -7.11
C VAL A 551 24.15 -1.22 -8.53
N ALA A 552 25.38 -1.68 -8.84
CA ALA A 552 26.08 -1.30 -10.07
C ALA A 552 25.36 -1.68 -11.35
N ASP A 553 24.94 -2.96 -11.46
CA ASP A 553 24.36 -3.49 -12.69
C ASP A 553 22.85 -3.23 -12.77
N VAL A 554 22.16 -3.27 -11.64
CA VAL A 554 20.72 -3.04 -11.55
C VAL A 554 20.34 -1.59 -11.94
N THR A 555 21.18 -0.60 -11.62
CA THR A 555 20.90 0.81 -11.94
C THR A 555 21.35 1.24 -13.34
N ARG A 556 21.81 0.32 -14.20
CA ARG A 556 22.05 0.59 -15.60
C ARG A 556 20.74 0.92 -16.35
N PRO A 557 20.81 1.63 -17.49
CA PRO A 557 19.66 1.82 -18.35
C PRO A 557 19.07 0.48 -18.84
N PHE A 558 17.74 0.39 -18.91
CA PHE A 558 17.05 -0.74 -19.54
C PHE A 558 17.35 -0.76 -21.06
N PRO A 559 17.58 -1.93 -21.71
CA PRO A 559 17.39 -3.29 -21.21
C PRO A 559 18.63 -3.94 -20.58
N ALA A 560 19.73 -3.22 -20.34
CA ALA A 560 20.90 -3.79 -19.65
C ALA A 560 20.72 -3.80 -18.11
N GLY A 561 19.95 -2.88 -17.56
CA GLY A 561 19.55 -2.80 -16.14
C GLY A 561 18.06 -2.57 -16.00
N LEU A 562 17.65 -1.85 -14.94
CA LEU A 562 16.24 -1.61 -14.64
C LEU A 562 15.79 -0.17 -14.88
N VAL A 563 16.68 0.80 -15.16
CA VAL A 563 16.31 2.21 -15.13
C VAL A 563 15.85 2.69 -16.51
N THR A 564 14.67 3.30 -16.54
CA THR A 564 14.13 4.05 -17.69
C THR A 564 14.07 5.55 -17.40
N ASP A 565 13.67 6.35 -18.38
CA ASP A 565 13.46 7.79 -18.17
C ASP A 565 12.30 8.09 -17.19
N VAL A 566 11.39 7.13 -16.97
CA VAL A 566 10.13 7.33 -16.25
C VAL A 566 9.96 6.40 -15.04
N GLY A 567 11.01 5.73 -14.64
CA GLY A 567 11.03 4.89 -13.45
C GLY A 567 12.01 3.74 -13.52
N MET A 568 12.21 3.12 -12.36
CA MET A 568 12.96 1.88 -12.20
C MET A 568 12.00 0.71 -12.33
N LEU A 569 12.24 -0.17 -13.28
CA LEU A 569 11.44 -1.38 -13.50
C LEU A 569 11.64 -2.37 -12.36
N VAL A 570 10.62 -3.17 -12.05
CA VAL A 570 10.74 -4.19 -11.00
C VAL A 570 11.32 -5.50 -11.50
N SER A 571 11.29 -5.74 -12.81
CA SER A 571 11.83 -6.95 -13.43
C SER A 571 12.45 -6.66 -14.79
N ASN A 572 13.52 -7.38 -15.14
CA ASN A 572 14.12 -7.40 -16.46
C ASN A 572 14.54 -8.84 -16.80
N PRO A 573 13.83 -9.55 -17.70
CA PRO A 573 14.09 -10.93 -18.02
C PRO A 573 15.19 -11.12 -19.09
N ALA A 574 15.93 -10.08 -19.48
CA ALA A 574 16.94 -10.17 -20.54
C ALA A 574 17.94 -11.30 -20.32
N TYR A 575 18.32 -11.58 -19.07
CA TYR A 575 19.30 -12.59 -18.67
C TYR A 575 18.69 -13.94 -18.31
N ALA A 576 17.38 -14.08 -18.41
CA ALA A 576 16.63 -15.31 -18.16
C ALA A 576 16.41 -16.09 -19.46
N SER A 577 16.02 -17.36 -19.34
CA SER A 577 15.59 -18.15 -20.49
C SER A 577 14.50 -17.42 -21.29
N PRO A 578 14.57 -17.44 -22.64
CA PRO A 578 13.53 -16.84 -23.49
C PRO A 578 12.10 -17.34 -23.19
N SER A 579 11.95 -18.52 -22.60
CA SER A 579 10.66 -19.07 -22.17
C SER A 579 10.00 -18.24 -21.05
N LEU A 580 10.77 -17.48 -20.28
CA LEU A 580 10.27 -16.60 -19.22
C LEU A 580 9.90 -15.19 -19.71
N TRP A 581 10.35 -14.76 -20.88
CA TRP A 581 10.09 -13.40 -21.37
C TRP A 581 8.59 -13.04 -21.42
N PRO A 582 7.68 -13.95 -21.87
CA PRO A 582 6.25 -13.64 -21.90
C PRO A 582 5.63 -13.35 -20.53
N LYS A 583 6.23 -13.85 -19.44
CA LYS A 583 5.78 -13.64 -18.06
C LYS A 583 6.11 -12.24 -17.53
N PHE A 584 7.11 -11.57 -18.11
CA PHE A 584 7.65 -10.30 -17.64
C PHE A 584 7.49 -9.16 -18.65
N THR A 585 6.38 -9.11 -19.38
CA THR A 585 6.08 -8.03 -20.33
C THR A 585 5.75 -6.72 -19.62
N SER A 586 5.70 -5.60 -20.36
CA SER A 586 5.26 -4.29 -19.85
C SER A 586 3.75 -4.21 -19.54
N SER A 587 3.00 -5.28 -19.79
CA SER A 587 1.60 -5.46 -19.40
C SER A 587 1.40 -6.51 -18.30
N ALA A 588 2.45 -7.20 -17.87
CA ALA A 588 2.39 -8.13 -16.74
C ALA A 588 2.53 -7.36 -15.41
N TYR A 589 1.74 -7.75 -14.39
CA TYR A 589 1.63 -7.03 -13.12
C TYR A 589 2.98 -6.87 -12.39
N HIS A 590 3.84 -7.90 -12.40
CA HIS A 590 5.21 -7.85 -11.88
C HIS A 590 6.28 -7.97 -13.00
N GLY A 591 5.93 -7.53 -14.22
CA GLY A 591 6.81 -7.56 -15.38
C GLY A 591 7.77 -6.38 -15.47
N THR A 592 8.06 -5.94 -16.71
CA THR A 592 8.86 -4.73 -16.98
C THR A 592 8.02 -3.48 -16.76
N VAL A 593 7.56 -3.27 -15.53
CA VAL A 593 6.71 -2.17 -15.06
C VAL A 593 7.37 -1.47 -13.88
N VAL A 594 6.87 -0.28 -13.53
CA VAL A 594 7.37 0.49 -12.39
C VAL A 594 6.36 0.40 -11.25
N TRP A 595 6.82 -0.06 -10.09
CA TRP A 595 6.07 0.01 -8.83
C TRP A 595 6.55 1.20 -8.01
N SER A 596 5.63 2.08 -7.64
CA SER A 596 5.96 3.36 -7.00
C SER A 596 6.80 3.16 -5.73
N TRP A 597 6.39 2.26 -4.84
CA TRP A 597 7.05 2.03 -3.56
C TRP A 597 8.44 1.38 -3.69
N GLN A 598 8.66 0.54 -4.71
CA GLN A 598 9.96 -0.12 -4.91
C GLN A 598 11.07 0.89 -5.17
N GLN A 599 10.86 1.84 -6.07
CA GLN A 599 11.87 2.87 -6.32
C GLN A 599 11.99 3.87 -5.15
N ALA A 600 10.91 4.11 -4.39
CA ALA A 600 10.97 4.86 -3.14
C ALA A 600 11.86 4.15 -2.11
N MET A 601 11.71 2.83 -1.95
CA MET A 601 12.56 2.01 -1.09
C MET A 601 14.03 2.07 -1.51
N TRP A 602 14.32 2.04 -2.81
CA TRP A 602 15.70 2.20 -3.30
C TRP A 602 16.31 3.53 -2.88
N VAL A 603 15.59 4.65 -3.05
CA VAL A 603 16.10 5.98 -2.65
C VAL A 603 16.36 6.03 -1.14
N ILE A 604 15.41 5.57 -0.32
CA ILE A 604 15.53 5.54 1.14
C ILE A 604 16.68 4.61 1.58
N GLY A 605 16.77 3.43 0.96
CA GLY A 605 17.83 2.46 1.24
C GLY A 605 19.21 2.99 0.86
N LEU A 606 19.36 3.64 -0.30
CA LEU A 606 20.61 4.29 -0.70
C LEU A 606 21.01 5.41 0.27
N ASP A 607 20.03 6.22 0.73
CA ASP A 607 20.28 7.23 1.76
C ASP A 607 20.78 6.59 3.06
N ARG A 608 20.20 5.46 3.48
CA ARG A 608 20.67 4.71 4.64
C ARG A 608 22.11 4.24 4.47
N GLN A 609 22.44 3.60 3.36
CA GLN A 609 23.79 3.10 3.11
C GLN A 609 24.82 4.25 3.04
N LEU A 610 24.45 5.40 2.48
CA LEU A 610 25.33 6.59 2.42
C LEU A 610 25.68 7.18 3.80
N THR A 611 24.93 6.84 4.86
CA THR A 611 25.30 7.25 6.24
C THR A 611 26.45 6.43 6.84
N ARG A 612 26.82 5.29 6.25
CA ARG A 612 27.87 4.41 6.75
C ARG A 612 29.25 5.06 6.62
N GLU A 613 30.07 4.96 7.64
CA GLU A 613 31.44 5.52 7.66
C GLU A 613 32.51 4.58 7.06
N ASP A 614 32.18 3.28 6.97
CA ASP A 614 33.09 2.21 6.50
C ASP A 614 33.18 2.09 4.97
N LEU A 615 32.41 2.87 4.21
CA LEU A 615 32.39 2.80 2.75
C LEU A 615 33.54 3.61 2.11
N SER A 616 34.17 3.06 1.09
CA SER A 616 35.17 3.74 0.26
C SER A 616 34.58 4.89 -0.55
N GLY A 617 35.43 5.82 -1.00
CA GLY A 617 35.04 6.93 -1.88
C GLY A 617 34.36 6.46 -3.17
N PRO A 618 34.90 5.47 -3.90
CA PRO A 618 34.25 4.92 -5.11
C PRO A 618 32.86 4.37 -4.85
N THR A 619 32.65 3.62 -3.77
CA THR A 619 31.34 3.08 -3.42
C THR A 619 30.34 4.19 -3.08
N ARG A 620 30.75 5.19 -2.29
CA ARG A 620 29.90 6.37 -2.04
C ARG A 620 29.52 7.11 -3.32
N ALA A 621 30.42 7.23 -4.29
CA ALA A 621 30.14 7.83 -5.58
C ALA A 621 29.11 7.01 -6.37
N LEU A 622 29.24 5.68 -6.39
CA LEU A 622 28.29 4.76 -7.02
C LEU A 622 26.88 4.91 -6.42
N LEU A 623 26.77 4.85 -5.08
CA LEU A 623 25.47 4.98 -4.41
C LEU A 623 24.84 6.36 -4.65
N THR A 624 25.64 7.43 -4.64
CA THR A 624 25.15 8.78 -4.92
C THR A 624 24.64 8.89 -6.36
N GLN A 625 25.38 8.34 -7.32
CA GLN A 625 24.96 8.34 -8.72
C GLN A 625 23.67 7.53 -8.93
N ALA A 626 23.57 6.34 -8.36
CA ALA A 626 22.37 5.51 -8.42
C ALA A 626 21.15 6.25 -7.87
N ARG A 627 21.29 6.87 -6.69
CA ARG A 627 20.24 7.68 -6.05
C ARG A 627 19.77 8.82 -6.94
N LEU A 628 20.71 9.57 -7.53
CA LEU A 628 20.37 10.67 -8.45
C LEU A 628 19.67 10.17 -9.72
N THR A 629 20.09 9.04 -10.25
CA THR A 629 19.52 8.43 -11.44
C THR A 629 18.06 8.00 -11.19
N ILE A 630 17.81 7.27 -10.11
CA ILE A 630 16.45 6.85 -9.72
C ILE A 630 15.57 8.05 -9.41
N TRP A 631 16.09 9.06 -8.68
CA TRP A 631 15.33 10.27 -8.38
C TRP A 631 14.89 11.05 -9.62
N ARG A 632 15.75 11.15 -10.65
CA ARG A 632 15.39 11.78 -11.93
C ARG A 632 14.23 11.05 -12.60
N ALA A 633 14.29 9.72 -12.67
CA ALA A 633 13.23 8.89 -13.23
C ALA A 633 11.90 9.08 -12.47
N ILE A 634 11.93 9.08 -11.13
CA ILE A 634 10.77 9.38 -10.27
C ILE A 634 10.21 10.77 -10.58
N SER A 635 11.08 11.78 -10.72
CA SER A 635 10.68 13.15 -10.97
C SER A 635 10.00 13.33 -12.35
N ASN A 636 10.40 12.53 -13.33
CA ASN A 636 9.80 12.56 -14.66
C ASN A 636 8.42 11.88 -14.72
N ALA A 637 8.14 10.95 -13.82
CA ALA A 637 6.85 10.22 -13.77
C ALA A 637 5.70 11.04 -13.12
N ARG A 638 6.01 12.15 -12.48
CA ARG A 638 5.10 13.16 -11.86
C ARG A 638 3.75 12.63 -11.33
N ASP A 639 2.72 12.67 -12.18
CA ASP A 639 1.33 12.40 -11.80
C ASP A 639 1.06 10.90 -11.55
N MET A 640 1.97 10.01 -11.96
CA MET A 640 1.84 8.57 -11.71
C MET A 640 2.31 8.15 -10.33
N ARG A 641 3.00 9.00 -9.56
CA ARG A 641 3.66 8.62 -8.29
C ARG A 641 2.73 8.08 -7.21
N THR A 642 1.50 8.56 -7.14
CA THR A 642 0.50 8.08 -6.17
C THR A 642 -0.21 6.82 -6.61
N SER A 643 -0.13 6.48 -7.90
CA SER A 643 -0.63 5.21 -8.41
C SER A 643 0.16 4.05 -7.83
N GLU A 644 -0.48 2.91 -7.71
CA GLU A 644 0.14 1.65 -7.33
C GLU A 644 1.36 1.34 -8.20
N MET A 645 1.16 1.41 -9.51
CA MET A 645 2.16 1.11 -10.52
C MET A 645 1.82 1.78 -11.84
N TRP A 646 2.80 1.82 -12.75
CA TRP A 646 2.60 2.26 -14.14
C TRP A 646 3.46 1.47 -15.11
N THR A 647 3.09 1.54 -16.37
CA THR A 647 3.85 0.98 -17.48
C THR A 647 4.48 2.12 -18.31
N TRP A 648 5.05 1.77 -19.45
CA TRP A 648 5.73 2.72 -20.30
C TRP A 648 5.55 2.40 -21.78
N SER A 649 5.75 3.40 -22.62
CA SER A 649 5.98 3.28 -24.06
C SER A 649 7.32 3.88 -24.45
N TYR A 650 7.89 3.38 -25.54
CA TYR A 650 9.10 3.95 -26.13
C TYR A 650 8.77 4.54 -27.49
N THR A 651 8.87 5.87 -27.61
CA THR A 651 8.50 6.60 -28.82
C THR A 651 9.44 7.79 -29.02
N GLY A 652 9.93 7.98 -30.22
CA GLY A 652 10.82 9.11 -30.56
C GLY A 652 12.17 9.09 -29.81
N GLY A 653 12.62 7.92 -29.36
CA GLY A 653 13.88 7.78 -28.62
C GLY A 653 13.78 7.96 -27.10
N HIS A 654 12.56 8.09 -26.55
CA HIS A 654 12.32 8.33 -25.14
C HIS A 654 11.25 7.42 -24.56
N TYR A 655 11.38 7.11 -23.26
CA TYR A 655 10.33 6.45 -22.47
C TYR A 655 9.27 7.48 -22.03
N GLN A 656 8.02 7.06 -22.10
CA GLN A 656 6.87 7.81 -21.59
C GLN A 656 6.11 6.96 -20.60
N ALA A 657 5.67 7.56 -19.49
CA ALA A 657 4.87 6.87 -18.49
C ALA A 657 3.43 6.71 -18.99
N ASP A 658 2.92 5.49 -18.93
CA ASP A 658 1.54 5.13 -19.29
C ASP A 658 0.86 4.48 -18.09
N ALA A 659 -0.41 4.82 -17.86
CA ALA A 659 -1.20 4.16 -16.81
C ALA A 659 -1.31 2.65 -17.10
N PHE A 660 -1.05 1.83 -16.09
CA PHE A 660 -1.16 0.38 -16.22
C PHE A 660 -2.60 -0.05 -16.52
N GLY A 661 -2.78 -1.05 -17.38
CA GLY A 661 -4.10 -1.56 -17.78
C GLY A 661 -4.77 -0.79 -18.92
N THR A 662 -4.21 0.33 -19.39
CA THR A 662 -4.81 1.09 -20.51
C THR A 662 -4.60 0.45 -21.88
N ARG A 663 -3.60 -0.41 -22.02
CA ARG A 663 -3.25 -1.10 -23.28
C ARG A 663 -3.86 -2.48 -23.43
N SER A 664 -4.33 -3.10 -22.35
CA SER A 664 -5.01 -4.37 -22.37
C SER A 664 -6.52 -4.17 -22.43
N ALA A 665 -7.23 -5.03 -23.15
CA ALA A 665 -8.68 -5.13 -23.08
C ALA A 665 -9.17 -5.64 -21.70
N ASP A 666 -8.23 -6.01 -20.83
CA ASP A 666 -8.47 -6.56 -19.50
C ASP A 666 -8.95 -5.51 -18.51
N ALA A 667 -9.71 -6.00 -17.54
CA ALA A 667 -10.20 -5.22 -16.42
C ALA A 667 -9.09 -4.89 -15.39
N THR A 668 -7.89 -5.42 -15.57
CA THR A 668 -6.75 -5.17 -14.68
C THR A 668 -6.24 -3.74 -14.85
N GLU A 669 -6.28 -2.98 -13.78
CA GLU A 669 -5.84 -1.59 -13.74
C GLU A 669 -5.17 -1.31 -12.39
N ALA A 670 -4.20 -0.41 -12.39
CA ALA A 670 -3.60 0.06 -11.14
C ALA A 670 -4.57 0.95 -10.35
N ASN A 671 -4.49 0.88 -9.03
CA ASN A 671 -5.21 1.82 -8.18
C ASN A 671 -4.58 3.21 -8.27
N ALA A 672 -5.42 4.24 -8.37
CA ALA A 672 -4.96 5.63 -8.43
C ALA A 672 -4.33 6.11 -7.12
N ALA A 673 -4.78 5.57 -5.98
CA ALA A 673 -4.30 5.89 -4.65
C ALA A 673 -3.91 4.60 -3.93
N GLN A 674 -2.65 4.52 -3.49
CA GLN A 674 -2.12 3.35 -2.79
C GLN A 674 -1.28 3.79 -1.59
N LEU A 675 -1.40 3.09 -0.45
CA LEU A 675 -0.74 3.45 0.80
C LEU A 675 0.79 3.51 0.64
N TRP A 676 1.39 2.45 0.13
CA TRP A 676 2.85 2.40 -0.08
C TRP A 676 3.35 3.34 -1.18
N SER A 677 2.47 3.87 -2.04
CA SER A 677 2.83 4.93 -2.99
C SER A 677 2.95 6.31 -2.35
N THR A 678 2.41 6.49 -1.13
CA THR A 678 2.58 7.72 -0.35
C THR A 678 3.96 7.83 0.31
N THR A 679 4.81 6.81 0.20
CA THR A 679 6.15 6.77 0.79
C THR A 679 7.09 7.84 0.25
N TYR A 680 6.78 8.46 -0.89
CA TYR A 680 7.46 9.67 -1.35
C TYR A 680 7.34 10.87 -0.40
N LEU A 681 6.38 10.87 0.53
CA LEU A 681 6.31 11.87 1.62
C LEU A 681 7.57 11.87 2.50
N ALA A 682 8.28 10.75 2.59
CA ALA A 682 9.55 10.63 3.31
C ALA A 682 10.78 10.98 2.45
N ILE A 683 10.62 11.18 1.14
CA ILE A 683 11.72 11.44 0.20
C ILE A 683 11.76 12.92 -0.15
N ARG A 684 12.95 13.49 -0.13
CA ARG A 684 13.21 14.86 -0.60
C ARG A 684 14.20 14.85 -1.75
N ASP A 685 14.18 15.94 -2.51
CA ASP A 685 15.15 16.16 -3.56
C ASP A 685 16.58 15.96 -3.00
N PRO A 686 17.38 15.07 -3.58
CA PRO A 686 18.76 14.82 -3.17
C PRO A 686 19.64 16.05 -3.11
N GLN A 687 19.30 17.09 -3.84
CA GLN A 687 20.03 18.37 -3.83
C GLN A 687 19.67 19.27 -2.64
N LEU A 688 18.54 19.00 -1.97
CA LEU A 688 18.12 19.70 -0.75
C LEU A 688 18.61 18.90 0.47
N ARG A 689 19.39 19.52 1.36
CA ARG A 689 19.86 18.87 2.62
C ARG A 689 18.65 18.45 3.46
N THR A 690 18.58 17.18 3.81
CA THR A 690 17.40 16.48 4.31
C THR A 690 17.31 16.34 5.83
N GLY A 691 16.10 16.02 6.31
CA GLY A 691 15.84 15.58 7.67
C GLY A 691 16.52 14.22 8.02
N ARG A 692 16.51 13.87 9.31
CA ARG A 692 17.15 12.65 9.82
C ARG A 692 16.17 11.48 9.70
N TYR A 693 16.65 10.35 9.15
CA TYR A 693 15.93 9.08 9.20
C TYR A 693 16.16 8.39 10.57
N TRP A 694 15.30 7.45 10.96
CA TRP A 694 15.35 6.77 12.26
C TRP A 694 16.70 6.06 12.52
N TRP A 695 17.34 5.50 11.52
CA TRP A 695 18.64 4.84 11.65
C TRP A 695 19.82 5.80 11.97
N GLN A 696 19.65 7.10 11.80
CA GLN A 696 20.69 8.08 12.13
C GLN A 696 20.83 8.32 13.64
N ALA A 697 19.82 7.96 14.43
CA ALA A 697 19.89 8.01 15.89
C ALA A 697 20.70 6.85 16.47
N SER A 698 20.63 5.66 15.86
CA SER A 698 21.31 4.44 16.31
C SER A 698 22.84 4.51 16.14
N GLN A 699 23.34 5.25 15.15
CA GLN A 699 24.81 5.37 14.93
C GLN A 699 25.54 6.12 16.04
N HIS A 700 24.92 7.10 16.68
CA HIS A 700 25.54 7.79 17.83
C HIS A 700 25.70 6.87 19.04
N MET A 701 24.80 5.95 19.28
CA MET A 701 24.87 5.01 20.40
C MET A 701 25.91 3.89 20.19
N GLN A 702 26.21 3.51 18.96
CA GLN A 702 27.29 2.55 18.67
C GLN A 702 28.67 3.16 18.81
N ASN A 703 28.83 4.46 18.54
CA ASN A 703 30.10 5.18 18.70
C ASN A 703 30.39 5.49 20.16
N ASP A 704 29.40 5.74 21.01
CA ASP A 704 29.62 5.94 22.47
C ASP A 704 29.99 4.65 23.20
N ARG A 705 29.73 3.47 22.63
CA ARG A 705 30.20 2.17 23.20
C ARG A 705 31.59 1.76 22.78
N LYS A 706 32.18 2.43 21.79
CA LYS A 706 33.58 2.22 21.37
C LYS A 706 34.54 3.21 22.02
N ARG A 707 34.04 4.14 22.81
CA ARG A 707 34.80 5.02 23.69
C ARG A 707 34.64 4.56 25.16
#